data_208989e7b45d07307e7801904bb9750b
#
_entry.id   208989e7b45d07307e7801904bb9750b
#
_cell.length_a   1.000
_cell.length_b   1.000
_cell.length_c   1.000
_cell.angle_alpha   90.00
_cell.angle_beta   90.00
_cell.angle_gamma   90.00
#
_symmetry.space_group_name_H-M   'P 1'
#
loop_
_entity.id
_entity.type
_entity.pdbx_description
1 polymer ?
#
loop_
_entity_poly.entity_id
_entity_poly.type
_entity_poly.pdbx_seq_one_letter_code
_entity_poly.pdbx_strand_id
1 'polypeptide(L)'
;MDLHTLPERIKAHKSALVNIVTPPICTERAEAYTRAYQANEDKPVIVQRALALQEHLRTRTIWIKHDELIVGNQASKVRAAPIFPEYTVRWIEAEIDELADRPGAGFAVSEEDKQSIHAITPYWRGKTVQDRCYGLFTDEQQEILASTIIKAEGNMTSGDAHLAVDNEKILKIGMNGLLDEVRQHRANNDVSTYEGLKKEQFYKSVEIVLLAIQEHMVSYADLALKMAQNETRPERKAELETIAENCRHVAFHAPTNFWQALQLSYFVQLMQQIESNGHSVSFGRMDQFLNDYYVRDLESGTMNKAFALELLQSCWLKLLEVNKIRSGAHSKASAGSPLYQNVCIGGQKLNENGEPEDAVNPLSWAILESCGQLRSTQPNLSVRYHEGLNQEFLMGCIEVIKCGFGMPAFNNDEIVIPEFIKLGVEKEDAYNYASIGCIETAVPGKWGYRCTGMSFINFARILLAALNEGVDATTGKAFLPHDKSLAKGNFESFEQVTASWAKQIRYYTRKSIEIDTVVDSVLEQQAQDIFCSSLVDDCLARGKTVKEGGAKYDWVSGLQVGIANLGNSLAAIKHLVFEEAQISQTELAKALEEDFDGIENEQLRQRLINFAPKYGNDDDYVDQLLADAYQVYIDELAQFVNTRHGRGPIGGGYYAGTSSISANVPFGASTMATPDGRKAKTPLAEGASPASGSDRLGPTAVYNSVGKIQANKILGGVLLNQKLSPAAVASEGDKLKLSMLIRTFFNHHKGWHVQYNIVSRETLLAAKKNPEQYRDLVVRVAGYSAFFTALSPDAQDDIIARTEHEL
;
A
#
# COMPACT_ATOMS: atom_id res chain seq x y z
N MET A 1 -13.50 5.85 -25.67
CA MET A 1 -12.08 5.96 -25.27
C MET A 1 -11.20 5.40 -26.39
N ASP A 2 -10.09 6.05 -26.69
CA ASP A 2 -9.02 5.50 -27.54
C ASP A 2 -7.92 4.94 -26.62
N LEU A 3 -7.73 3.63 -26.58
CA LEU A 3 -6.74 2.97 -25.71
C LEU A 3 -5.43 2.60 -26.46
N HIS A 4 -5.26 3.04 -27.69
CA HIS A 4 -4.12 2.63 -28.53
C HIS A 4 -3.18 3.78 -28.90
N THR A 5 -3.65 5.02 -28.87
CA THR A 5 -2.86 6.19 -29.22
C THR A 5 -2.13 6.73 -27.98
N LEU A 6 -0.81 6.75 -28.04
CA LEU A 6 0.04 7.34 -26.99
C LEU A 6 0.96 8.39 -27.64
N PRO A 7 1.04 9.63 -27.14
CA PRO A 7 1.93 10.66 -27.68
C PRO A 7 3.40 10.22 -27.71
N GLU A 8 4.14 10.64 -28.75
CA GLU A 8 5.55 10.23 -28.91
C GLU A 8 6.42 10.64 -27.72
N ARG A 9 6.18 11.83 -27.15
CA ARG A 9 6.83 12.31 -25.92
C ARG A 9 6.64 11.31 -24.76
N ILE A 10 5.42 10.86 -24.56
CA ILE A 10 5.06 9.93 -23.48
C ILE A 10 5.67 8.55 -23.72
N LYS A 11 5.66 8.06 -24.97
CA LYS A 11 6.34 6.80 -25.35
C LYS A 11 7.83 6.85 -25.03
N ALA A 12 8.50 7.95 -25.42
CA ALA A 12 9.93 8.14 -25.18
C ALA A 12 10.26 8.16 -23.68
N HIS A 13 9.49 8.91 -22.88
CA HIS A 13 9.68 8.98 -21.43
C HIS A 13 9.41 7.64 -20.75
N LYS A 14 8.30 6.95 -21.13
CA LYS A 14 7.99 5.61 -20.60
C LYS A 14 9.13 4.63 -20.90
N SER A 15 9.59 4.57 -22.16
CA SER A 15 10.67 3.69 -22.58
C SER A 15 11.96 3.96 -21.78
N ALA A 16 12.31 5.23 -21.59
CA ALA A 16 13.48 5.61 -20.80
C ALA A 16 13.39 5.11 -19.35
N LEU A 17 12.22 5.20 -18.72
CA LEU A 17 12.00 4.76 -17.32
C LEU A 17 12.01 3.24 -17.17
N VAL A 18 11.34 2.52 -18.08
CA VAL A 18 11.25 1.05 -18.05
C VAL A 18 12.61 0.39 -18.29
N ASN A 19 13.49 1.04 -19.06
CA ASN A 19 14.84 0.53 -19.32
C ASN A 19 15.84 0.74 -18.17
N ILE A 20 15.47 1.48 -17.11
CA ILE A 20 16.29 1.56 -15.88
C ILE A 20 16.03 0.32 -15.03
N VAL A 21 16.80 -0.74 -15.24
CA VAL A 21 16.65 -2.02 -14.54
C VAL A 21 17.21 -1.95 -13.11
N THR A 22 18.38 -1.32 -12.94
CA THR A 22 19.05 -1.14 -11.66
C THR A 22 19.16 0.36 -11.38
N PRO A 23 18.16 0.99 -10.73
CA PRO A 23 18.18 2.40 -10.42
C PRO A 23 19.30 2.73 -9.42
N PRO A 24 19.90 3.94 -9.47
CA PRO A 24 20.92 4.31 -8.48
C PRO A 24 20.30 4.68 -7.12
N ILE A 25 21.14 4.71 -6.10
CA ILE A 25 20.81 5.39 -4.82
C ILE A 25 21.12 6.88 -4.92
N CYS A 26 20.63 7.66 -3.95
CA CYS A 26 20.92 9.09 -3.82
C CYS A 26 21.22 9.42 -2.36
N THR A 27 22.42 9.92 -2.08
CA THR A 27 22.90 10.24 -0.71
C THR A 27 22.59 11.67 -0.28
N GLU A 28 22.21 12.58 -1.20
CA GLU A 28 22.03 14.01 -0.92
C GLU A 28 21.09 14.29 0.28
N ARG A 29 19.98 13.53 0.36
CA ARG A 29 19.03 13.69 1.48
C ARG A 29 19.65 13.27 2.81
N ALA A 30 20.32 12.14 2.84
CA ALA A 30 20.97 11.62 4.05
C ALA A 30 22.06 12.57 4.53
N GLU A 31 22.86 13.12 3.64
CA GLU A 31 23.90 14.11 3.96
C GLU A 31 23.31 15.40 4.53
N ALA A 32 22.29 15.98 3.87
CA ALA A 32 21.64 17.19 4.32
C ALA A 32 20.98 17.00 5.69
N TYR A 33 20.26 15.87 5.89
CA TYR A 33 19.63 15.54 7.18
C TYR A 33 20.69 15.38 8.28
N THR A 34 21.79 14.70 7.98
CA THR A 34 22.88 14.51 8.97
C THR A 34 23.48 15.84 9.38
N ARG A 35 23.84 16.72 8.44
CA ARG A 35 24.37 18.07 8.74
C ARG A 35 23.40 18.89 9.58
N ALA A 36 22.12 18.90 9.19
CA ALA A 36 21.10 19.67 9.88
C ALA A 36 20.86 19.18 11.32
N TYR A 37 20.82 17.87 11.52
CA TYR A 37 20.67 17.30 12.87
C TYR A 37 21.88 17.59 13.74
N GLN A 38 23.10 17.44 13.24
CA GLN A 38 24.36 17.79 13.97
C GLN A 38 24.39 19.27 14.35
N ALA A 39 23.94 20.16 13.46
CA ALA A 39 23.93 21.59 13.70
C ALA A 39 22.83 22.05 14.68
N ASN A 40 21.84 21.21 14.98
CA ASN A 40 20.65 21.57 15.74
C ASN A 40 20.33 20.54 16.86
N GLU A 41 21.32 19.84 17.42
CA GLU A 41 21.11 18.85 18.49
C GLU A 41 20.49 19.45 19.77
N ASP A 42 20.58 20.75 19.95
CA ASP A 42 19.98 21.51 21.07
C ASP A 42 18.46 21.73 20.93
N LYS A 43 17.88 21.46 19.77
CA LYS A 43 16.47 21.75 19.46
C LYS A 43 15.57 20.52 19.61
N PRO A 44 14.26 20.71 19.86
CA PRO A 44 13.28 19.62 19.82
C PRO A 44 13.30 18.87 18.47
N VAL A 45 13.09 17.56 18.49
CA VAL A 45 13.18 16.70 17.30
C VAL A 45 12.31 17.20 16.14
N ILE A 46 11.09 17.67 16.42
CA ILE A 46 10.21 18.20 15.37
C ILE A 46 10.82 19.43 14.65
N VAL A 47 11.54 20.29 15.39
CA VAL A 47 12.23 21.46 14.83
C VAL A 47 13.48 21.00 14.06
N GLN A 48 14.23 20.02 14.56
CA GLN A 48 15.34 19.40 13.83
C GLN A 48 14.89 18.83 12.48
N ARG A 49 13.77 18.11 12.45
CA ARG A 49 13.19 17.57 11.22
C ARG A 49 12.79 18.67 10.22
N ALA A 50 12.14 19.73 10.71
CA ALA A 50 11.78 20.87 9.85
C ALA A 50 13.00 21.52 9.21
N LEU A 51 14.05 21.77 9.99
CA LEU A 51 15.32 22.34 9.51
C LEU A 51 16.08 21.40 8.58
N ALA A 52 15.99 20.09 8.81
CA ALA A 52 16.60 19.08 7.94
C ALA A 52 15.90 19.00 6.57
N LEU A 53 14.59 19.08 6.54
CA LEU A 53 13.83 19.16 5.28
C LEU A 53 14.15 20.47 4.54
N GLN A 54 14.19 21.61 5.26
CA GLN A 54 14.59 22.89 4.67
C GLN A 54 15.99 22.84 4.06
N GLU A 55 16.97 22.31 4.80
CA GLU A 55 18.35 22.15 4.30
C GLU A 55 18.40 21.29 3.03
N HIS A 56 17.70 20.17 3.05
CA HIS A 56 17.63 19.29 1.88
C HIS A 56 16.99 19.97 0.67
N LEU A 57 15.85 20.64 0.83
CA LEU A 57 15.15 21.31 -0.28
C LEU A 57 15.97 22.46 -0.88
N ARG A 58 16.83 23.14 -0.09
CA ARG A 58 17.71 24.20 -0.55
C ARG A 58 19.00 23.73 -1.23
N THR A 59 19.50 22.55 -0.85
CA THR A 59 20.83 22.06 -1.30
C THR A 59 20.77 20.96 -2.34
N ARG A 60 19.62 20.32 -2.52
CA ARG A 60 19.46 19.18 -3.42
C ARG A 60 19.57 19.55 -4.91
N THR A 61 19.99 18.61 -5.71
CA THR A 61 19.99 18.71 -7.17
C THR A 61 18.55 18.69 -7.72
N ILE A 62 18.17 19.74 -8.44
CA ILE A 62 16.92 19.79 -9.21
C ILE A 62 17.22 19.71 -10.71
N TRP A 63 16.31 19.11 -11.48
CA TRP A 63 16.40 19.00 -12.92
C TRP A 63 15.01 18.94 -13.57
N ILE A 64 14.94 19.32 -14.85
CA ILE A 64 13.78 19.17 -15.73
C ILE A 64 14.27 18.38 -16.95
N LYS A 65 13.61 17.26 -17.27
CA LYS A 65 13.97 16.45 -18.44
C LYS A 65 13.56 17.14 -19.74
N HIS A 66 14.21 16.71 -20.80
CA HIS A 66 13.82 17.11 -22.15
C HIS A 66 12.35 16.74 -22.41
N ASP A 67 11.57 17.71 -22.87
CA ASP A 67 10.13 17.59 -23.18
C ASP A 67 9.20 17.21 -22.00
N GLU A 68 9.62 17.40 -20.75
CA GLU A 68 8.80 17.17 -19.56
C GLU A 68 7.75 18.28 -19.37
N LEU A 69 6.49 17.91 -19.06
CA LEU A 69 5.38 18.87 -18.84
C LEU A 69 5.07 19.10 -17.36
N ILE A 70 5.14 18.04 -16.55
CA ILE A 70 5.00 18.11 -15.10
C ILE A 70 6.39 17.98 -14.48
N VAL A 71 6.79 18.95 -13.67
CA VAL A 71 8.15 19.05 -13.14
C VAL A 71 8.23 18.75 -11.66
N GLY A 72 9.42 18.35 -11.21
CA GLY A 72 9.71 17.96 -9.84
C GLY A 72 10.39 16.61 -9.79
N ASN A 73 11.56 16.52 -9.15
CA ASN A 73 12.29 15.25 -8.99
C ASN A 73 12.48 14.89 -7.53
N GLN A 74 12.44 13.61 -7.19
CA GLN A 74 12.66 13.14 -5.81
C GLN A 74 14.15 13.09 -5.45
N ALA A 75 15.02 12.79 -6.39
CA ALA A 75 16.44 12.53 -6.17
C ALA A 75 17.30 13.13 -7.30
N SER A 76 18.62 13.12 -7.14
CA SER A 76 19.58 13.76 -8.07
C SER A 76 19.58 13.16 -9.48
N LYS A 77 19.16 11.90 -9.62
CA LYS A 77 19.09 11.17 -10.89
C LYS A 77 17.70 10.54 -11.06
N VAL A 78 17.34 10.25 -12.32
CA VAL A 78 16.06 9.60 -12.66
C VAL A 78 15.93 8.26 -11.96
N ARG A 79 14.81 8.03 -11.26
CA ARG A 79 14.51 6.85 -10.45
C ARG A 79 15.51 6.53 -9.34
N ALA A 80 16.44 7.45 -9.01
CA ALA A 80 17.31 7.23 -7.87
C ALA A 80 16.51 7.19 -6.55
N ALA A 81 16.91 6.29 -5.64
CA ALA A 81 16.27 6.14 -4.36
C ALA A 81 17.01 6.92 -3.26
N PRO A 82 16.39 7.91 -2.61
CA PRO A 82 17.00 8.62 -1.49
C PRO A 82 17.14 7.74 -0.26
N ILE A 83 18.17 8.03 0.55
CA ILE A 83 18.41 7.37 1.84
C ILE A 83 17.79 8.20 2.96
N PHE A 84 17.13 7.51 3.90
CA PHE A 84 16.45 8.07 5.07
C PHE A 84 17.12 7.54 6.37
N PRO A 85 18.26 8.09 6.78
CA PRO A 85 19.08 7.52 7.86
C PRO A 85 18.41 7.61 9.23
N GLU A 86 17.49 8.55 9.43
CA GLU A 86 16.74 8.72 10.67
C GLU A 86 15.84 7.53 11.03
N TYR A 87 15.42 6.75 10.03
CA TYR A 87 14.61 5.55 10.28
C TYR A 87 15.48 4.34 10.61
N THR A 88 16.55 4.11 9.83
CA THR A 88 17.42 2.96 10.01
C THR A 88 18.77 3.16 9.28
N VAL A 89 19.84 2.65 9.85
CA VAL A 89 21.14 2.48 9.18
C VAL A 89 21.65 1.03 9.23
N ARG A 90 21.05 0.19 10.07
CA ARG A 90 21.51 -1.19 10.32
C ARG A 90 21.57 -2.03 9.04
N TRP A 91 20.46 -2.10 8.30
CA TRP A 91 20.41 -2.90 7.09
C TRP A 91 21.24 -2.29 5.95
N ILE A 92 21.32 -0.93 5.89
CA ILE A 92 22.12 -0.24 4.88
C ILE A 92 23.59 -0.63 5.02
N GLU A 93 24.14 -0.57 6.23
CA GLU A 93 25.52 -0.98 6.52
C GLU A 93 25.77 -2.47 6.24
N ALA A 94 24.79 -3.32 6.51
CA ALA A 94 24.92 -4.76 6.31
C ALA A 94 24.83 -5.18 4.83
N GLU A 95 24.08 -4.45 3.99
CA GLU A 95 23.69 -4.88 2.65
C GLU A 95 24.24 -3.99 1.52
N ILE A 96 24.95 -2.89 1.84
CA ILE A 96 25.36 -1.90 0.83
C ILE A 96 26.24 -2.47 -0.28
N ASP A 97 27.06 -3.44 0.02
CA ASP A 97 27.96 -4.09 -0.94
C ASP A 97 27.24 -5.06 -1.88
N GLU A 98 26.06 -5.57 -1.47
CA GLU A 98 25.26 -6.56 -2.21
C GLU A 98 24.02 -5.94 -2.87
N LEU A 99 23.79 -4.62 -2.71
CA LEU A 99 22.58 -3.95 -3.17
C LEU A 99 22.34 -4.10 -4.68
N ALA A 100 23.38 -4.10 -5.48
CA ALA A 100 23.27 -4.20 -6.94
C ALA A 100 22.84 -5.60 -7.41
N ASP A 101 23.18 -6.63 -6.65
CA ASP A 101 22.98 -8.04 -6.99
C ASP A 101 21.66 -8.63 -6.45
N ARG A 102 20.84 -7.81 -5.78
CA ARG A 102 19.54 -8.26 -5.24
C ARG A 102 18.58 -8.67 -6.34
N PRO A 103 18.01 -9.88 -6.30
CA PRO A 103 16.99 -10.30 -7.26
C PRO A 103 15.72 -9.43 -7.14
N GLY A 104 15.33 -8.76 -8.24
CA GLY A 104 14.11 -7.97 -8.33
C GLY A 104 14.09 -6.62 -7.59
N ALA A 105 15.12 -6.28 -6.84
CA ALA A 105 15.20 -5.03 -6.05
C ALA A 105 16.63 -4.50 -5.93
N GLY A 106 17.44 -4.65 -7.00
CA GLY A 106 18.81 -4.17 -7.05
C GLY A 106 18.89 -2.67 -7.23
N PHE A 107 19.90 -2.06 -6.59
CA PHE A 107 20.24 -0.64 -6.74
C PHE A 107 21.72 -0.47 -7.04
N ALA A 108 22.03 0.37 -8.02
CA ALA A 108 23.41 0.73 -8.34
C ALA A 108 23.97 1.64 -7.24
N VAL A 109 25.15 1.28 -6.74
CA VAL A 109 25.88 2.01 -5.68
C VAL A 109 27.28 2.30 -6.17
N SER A 110 27.66 3.56 -6.29
CA SER A 110 29.03 3.96 -6.62
C SER A 110 29.93 3.92 -5.39
N GLU A 111 31.25 3.92 -5.59
CA GLU A 111 32.21 4.02 -4.50
C GLU A 111 32.07 5.35 -3.72
N GLU A 112 31.67 6.44 -4.40
CA GLU A 112 31.39 7.73 -3.77
C GLU A 112 30.14 7.62 -2.86
N ASP A 113 29.07 6.96 -3.33
CA ASP A 113 27.88 6.70 -2.53
C ASP A 113 28.21 5.88 -1.26
N LYS A 114 29.07 4.83 -1.39
CA LYS A 114 29.53 4.01 -0.26
C LYS A 114 30.29 4.85 0.76
N GLN A 115 31.23 5.67 0.28
CA GLN A 115 32.01 6.55 1.16
C GLN A 115 31.11 7.54 1.90
N SER A 116 30.13 8.14 1.21
CA SER A 116 29.15 9.03 1.84
C SER A 116 28.35 8.29 2.92
N ILE A 117 27.81 7.11 2.62
CA ILE A 117 27.04 6.30 3.59
C ILE A 117 27.92 5.96 4.82
N HIS A 118 29.13 5.49 4.62
CA HIS A 118 30.04 5.18 5.72
C HIS A 118 30.42 6.39 6.57
N ALA A 119 30.44 7.59 5.98
CA ALA A 119 30.72 8.83 6.72
C ALA A 119 29.55 9.27 7.60
N ILE A 120 28.30 9.03 7.20
CA ILE A 120 27.12 9.50 7.92
C ILE A 120 26.54 8.50 8.92
N THR A 121 26.64 7.18 8.66
CA THR A 121 26.00 6.15 9.49
C THR A 121 26.49 6.13 10.95
N PRO A 122 27.78 6.41 11.29
CA PRO A 122 28.21 6.48 12.68
C PRO A 122 27.44 7.49 13.54
N TYR A 123 26.99 8.62 12.95
CA TYR A 123 26.18 9.59 13.67
C TYR A 123 24.81 9.03 14.08
N TRP A 124 24.20 8.20 13.21
CA TRP A 124 22.86 7.69 13.39
C TRP A 124 22.76 6.41 14.23
N ARG A 125 23.86 5.68 14.42
CA ARG A 125 23.85 4.46 15.24
C ARG A 125 23.33 4.74 16.66
N GLY A 126 22.33 3.97 17.10
CA GLY A 126 21.65 4.16 18.39
C GLY A 126 20.61 5.30 18.43
N LYS A 127 20.49 6.09 17.36
CA LYS A 127 19.58 7.25 17.29
C LYS A 127 18.37 7.02 16.36
N THR A 128 18.40 5.99 15.52
CA THR A 128 17.34 5.73 14.53
C THR A 128 16.03 5.28 15.18
N VAL A 129 14.91 5.42 14.44
CA VAL A 129 13.60 4.87 14.86
C VAL A 129 13.76 3.39 15.20
N GLN A 130 14.40 2.59 14.31
CA GLN A 130 14.61 1.17 14.54
C GLN A 130 15.42 0.89 15.81
N ASP A 131 16.51 1.62 16.06
CA ASP A 131 17.34 1.44 17.26
C ASP A 131 16.55 1.71 18.55
N ARG A 132 15.74 2.77 18.55
CA ARG A 132 14.91 3.13 19.70
C ARG A 132 13.79 2.12 19.95
N CYS A 133 13.16 1.57 18.90
CA CYS A 133 12.20 0.49 19.04
C CYS A 133 12.85 -0.74 19.71
N TYR A 134 14.02 -1.17 19.20
CA TYR A 134 14.73 -2.31 19.79
C TYR A 134 15.20 -2.06 21.22
N GLY A 135 15.48 -0.81 21.58
CA GLY A 135 15.80 -0.45 22.97
C GLY A 135 14.61 -0.49 23.94
N LEU A 136 13.38 -0.54 23.42
CA LEU A 136 12.13 -0.60 24.21
C LEU A 136 11.48 -1.98 24.19
N PHE A 137 11.75 -2.81 23.18
CA PHE A 137 11.19 -4.16 23.11
C PHE A 137 11.72 -5.03 24.24
N THR A 138 10.83 -5.83 24.82
CA THR A 138 11.20 -6.91 25.74
C THR A 138 11.95 -8.03 25.01
N ASP A 139 12.67 -8.88 25.73
CA ASP A 139 13.37 -10.04 25.16
C ASP A 139 12.39 -10.96 24.40
N GLU A 140 11.20 -11.19 24.95
CA GLU A 140 10.14 -11.98 24.29
C GLU A 140 9.71 -11.38 22.96
N GLN A 141 9.47 -10.05 22.91
CA GLN A 141 9.09 -9.36 21.68
C GLN A 141 10.21 -9.43 20.63
N GLN A 142 11.47 -9.27 21.04
CA GLN A 142 12.61 -9.42 20.14
C GLN A 142 12.72 -10.85 19.59
N GLU A 143 12.50 -11.86 20.42
CA GLU A 143 12.50 -13.27 19.99
C GLU A 143 11.35 -13.60 19.03
N ILE A 144 10.15 -13.06 19.27
CA ILE A 144 8.99 -13.21 18.37
C ILE A 144 9.31 -12.55 17.00
N LEU A 145 9.87 -11.34 16.99
CA LEU A 145 10.28 -10.66 15.75
C LEU A 145 11.38 -11.46 15.02
N ALA A 146 12.37 -11.96 15.74
CA ALA A 146 13.44 -12.78 15.17
C ALA A 146 12.91 -14.10 14.60
N SER A 147 11.86 -14.68 15.19
CA SER A 147 11.19 -15.87 14.66
C SER A 147 10.51 -15.65 13.33
N THR A 148 10.17 -14.40 12.99
CA THR A 148 9.38 -13.99 11.82
C THR A 148 7.92 -14.48 11.79
N ILE A 149 7.36 -14.96 12.90
CA ILE A 149 5.91 -15.20 13.04
C ILE A 149 5.16 -13.87 12.93
N ILE A 150 5.72 -12.83 13.56
CA ILE A 150 5.27 -11.43 13.44
C ILE A 150 6.39 -10.63 12.77
N LYS A 151 6.06 -9.79 11.78
CA LYS A 151 6.98 -8.88 11.12
C LYS A 151 6.51 -7.44 11.26
N ALA A 152 7.33 -6.58 11.84
CA ALA A 152 7.09 -5.16 12.03
C ALA A 152 8.21 -4.28 11.44
N GLU A 153 9.13 -4.85 10.66
CA GLU A 153 10.30 -4.14 10.13
C GLU A 153 9.90 -2.95 9.27
N GLY A 154 8.88 -3.10 8.43
CA GLY A 154 8.39 -2.03 7.55
C GLY A 154 8.05 -0.76 8.31
N ASN A 155 7.33 -0.88 9.42
CA ASN A 155 6.91 0.27 10.23
C ASN A 155 8.11 0.99 10.87
N MET A 156 9.09 0.24 11.38
CA MET A 156 10.29 0.81 12.00
C MET A 156 11.24 1.45 11.01
N THR A 157 11.32 0.93 9.78
CA THR A 157 12.33 1.34 8.79
C THR A 157 11.80 2.32 7.76
N SER A 158 10.48 2.41 7.60
CA SER A 158 9.85 3.32 6.65
C SER A 158 8.92 4.35 7.29
N GLY A 159 8.43 4.07 8.50
CA GLY A 159 7.49 4.94 9.19
C GLY A 159 6.07 4.88 8.67
N ASP A 160 5.79 3.99 7.73
CA ASP A 160 4.51 3.80 7.05
C ASP A 160 3.83 5.15 6.67
N ALA A 161 2.94 5.21 5.76
CA ALA A 161 2.26 6.48 5.42
C ALA A 161 0.97 6.24 4.64
N HIS A 162 0.24 5.19 4.93
CA HIS A 162 -1.03 4.86 4.29
C HIS A 162 -2.08 5.96 4.54
N LEU A 163 -1.97 7.06 3.81
CA LEU A 163 -2.85 8.22 3.93
C LEU A 163 -3.00 8.95 2.60
N ALA A 164 -3.98 9.85 2.54
CA ALA A 164 -4.12 10.88 1.53
C ALA A 164 -4.37 12.21 2.24
N VAL A 165 -3.66 13.27 1.85
CA VAL A 165 -3.85 14.62 2.37
C VAL A 165 -5.04 15.32 1.70
N ASP A 166 -5.44 16.47 2.23
CA ASP A 166 -6.51 17.30 1.66
C ASP A 166 -6.00 18.11 0.46
N ASN A 167 -6.04 17.47 -0.71
CA ASN A 167 -5.70 18.16 -1.96
C ASN A 167 -6.72 19.22 -2.34
N GLU A 168 -8.00 19.05 -1.98
CA GLU A 168 -9.04 20.05 -2.25
C GLU A 168 -8.74 21.35 -1.50
N LYS A 169 -8.38 21.27 -0.22
CA LYS A 169 -8.02 22.43 0.60
C LYS A 169 -6.87 23.21 -0.03
N ILE A 170 -5.75 22.57 -0.35
CA ILE A 170 -4.58 23.28 -0.88
C ILE A 170 -4.86 23.90 -2.26
N LEU A 171 -5.65 23.25 -3.11
CA LEU A 171 -6.06 23.80 -4.40
C LEU A 171 -6.97 25.02 -4.24
N LYS A 172 -7.77 25.08 -3.17
CA LYS A 172 -8.68 26.19 -2.89
C LYS A 172 -7.98 27.41 -2.31
N ILE A 173 -7.06 27.22 -1.36
CA ILE A 173 -6.43 28.34 -0.62
C ILE A 173 -5.01 28.67 -1.07
N GLY A 174 -4.33 27.76 -1.77
CA GLY A 174 -2.93 27.89 -2.17
C GLY A 174 -1.95 27.81 -1.00
N MET A 175 -0.66 27.85 -1.30
CA MET A 175 0.40 27.77 -0.28
C MET A 175 0.38 28.95 0.69
N ASN A 176 0.09 30.18 0.21
CA ASN A 176 -0.02 31.33 1.08
C ASN A 176 -1.22 31.22 2.05
N GLY A 177 -2.37 30.75 1.57
CA GLY A 177 -3.53 30.53 2.43
C GLY A 177 -3.26 29.52 3.55
N LEU A 178 -2.52 28.44 3.24
CA LEU A 178 -2.11 27.46 4.24
C LEU A 178 -1.11 28.08 5.25
N LEU A 179 -0.16 28.88 4.77
CA LEU A 179 0.81 29.57 5.62
C LEU A 179 0.12 30.57 6.55
N ASP A 180 -0.87 31.32 6.05
CA ASP A 180 -1.64 32.27 6.83
C ASP A 180 -2.49 31.59 7.91
N GLU A 181 -3.07 30.42 7.61
CA GLU A 181 -3.79 29.58 8.60
C GLU A 181 -2.86 29.16 9.75
N VAL A 182 -1.65 28.68 9.42
CA VAL A 182 -0.64 28.31 10.43
C VAL A 182 -0.26 29.52 11.30
N ARG A 183 -0.01 30.67 10.71
CA ARG A 183 0.34 31.91 11.41
C ARG A 183 -0.79 32.39 12.31
N GLN A 184 -2.03 32.26 11.88
CA GLN A 184 -3.20 32.59 12.68
C GLN A 184 -3.32 31.69 13.92
N HIS A 185 -3.18 30.35 13.75
CA HIS A 185 -3.17 29.43 14.87
C HIS A 185 -2.02 29.76 15.86
N ARG A 186 -0.84 30.04 15.33
CA ARG A 186 0.34 30.41 16.12
C ARG A 186 0.13 31.70 16.90
N ALA A 187 -0.43 32.74 16.27
CA ALA A 187 -0.70 34.02 16.91
C ALA A 187 -1.73 33.94 18.07
N ASN A 188 -2.66 32.98 17.98
CA ASN A 188 -3.69 32.72 19.00
C ASN A 188 -3.25 31.71 20.07
N ASN A 189 -2.02 31.19 20.00
CA ASN A 189 -1.53 30.16 20.90
C ASN A 189 -0.97 30.77 22.20
N ASP A 190 -1.42 30.22 23.34
CA ASP A 190 -0.91 30.62 24.67
C ASP A 190 0.33 29.79 25.04
N VAL A 191 1.51 30.35 24.84
CA VAL A 191 2.79 29.70 25.14
C VAL A 191 3.14 29.63 26.64
N SER A 192 2.29 30.17 27.52
CA SER A 192 2.50 30.12 28.99
C SER A 192 2.19 28.73 29.55
N THR A 193 1.56 27.84 28.75
CA THR A 193 1.23 26.47 29.12
C THR A 193 2.17 25.46 28.47
N TYR A 194 2.32 24.29 29.07
CA TYR A 194 3.12 23.21 28.47
C TYR A 194 2.55 22.74 27.11
N GLU A 195 1.23 22.67 27.01
CA GLU A 195 0.53 22.34 25.76
C GLU A 195 0.76 23.42 24.69
N GLY A 196 0.65 24.69 25.08
CA GLY A 196 0.91 25.80 24.17
C GLY A 196 2.37 25.88 23.71
N LEU A 197 3.33 25.48 24.55
CA LEU A 197 4.73 25.38 24.13
C LEU A 197 4.94 24.28 23.08
N LYS A 198 4.28 23.13 23.23
CA LYS A 198 4.30 22.06 22.21
C LYS A 198 3.67 22.52 20.90
N LYS A 199 2.51 23.17 20.94
CA LYS A 199 1.85 23.73 19.76
C LYS A 199 2.73 24.75 19.04
N GLU A 200 3.43 25.63 19.79
CA GLU A 200 4.38 26.59 19.22
C GLU A 200 5.49 25.90 18.43
N GLN A 201 6.05 24.80 18.96
CA GLN A 201 7.07 24.01 18.26
C GLN A 201 6.53 23.42 16.96
N PHE A 202 5.29 22.90 16.98
CA PHE A 202 4.63 22.37 15.79
C PHE A 202 4.38 23.46 14.74
N TYR A 203 3.71 24.57 15.10
CA TYR A 203 3.41 25.65 14.16
C TYR A 203 4.67 26.28 13.57
N LYS A 204 5.69 26.49 14.38
CA LYS A 204 7.00 26.98 13.90
C LYS A 204 7.62 26.02 12.89
N SER A 205 7.54 24.72 13.14
CA SER A 205 8.06 23.70 12.24
C SER A 205 7.30 23.67 10.93
N VAL A 206 5.97 23.77 10.95
CA VAL A 206 5.15 23.87 9.74
C VAL A 206 5.50 25.13 8.94
N GLU A 207 5.64 26.29 9.58
CA GLU A 207 6.03 27.53 8.90
C GLU A 207 7.40 27.42 8.20
N ILE A 208 8.41 26.84 8.87
CA ILE A 208 9.74 26.58 8.27
C ILE A 208 9.60 25.70 7.02
N VAL A 209 8.84 24.63 7.10
CA VAL A 209 8.67 23.68 6.00
C VAL A 209 7.91 24.31 4.83
N LEU A 210 6.80 25.02 5.07
CA LEU A 210 6.02 25.65 4.01
C LEU A 210 6.84 26.71 3.25
N LEU A 211 7.61 27.54 3.94
CA LEU A 211 8.50 28.53 3.33
C LEU A 211 9.58 27.84 2.46
N ALA A 212 10.16 26.75 2.95
CA ALA A 212 11.15 25.99 2.18
C ALA A 212 10.55 25.35 0.93
N ILE A 213 9.31 24.87 1.01
CA ILE A 213 8.58 24.31 -0.15
C ILE A 213 8.29 25.40 -1.19
N GLN A 214 7.86 26.59 -0.77
CA GLN A 214 7.67 27.73 -1.67
C GLN A 214 8.97 28.09 -2.41
N GLU A 215 10.08 28.24 -1.68
CA GLU A 215 11.41 28.48 -2.26
C GLU A 215 11.79 27.40 -3.29
N HIS A 216 11.53 26.15 -2.95
CA HIS A 216 11.83 25.01 -3.82
C HIS A 216 10.98 25.00 -5.10
N MET A 217 9.68 25.32 -5.04
CA MET A 217 8.84 25.47 -6.23
C MET A 217 9.32 26.61 -7.13
N VAL A 218 9.73 27.73 -6.55
CA VAL A 218 10.32 28.86 -7.30
C VAL A 218 11.61 28.46 -8.00
N SER A 219 12.42 27.58 -7.40
CA SER A 219 13.65 27.10 -8.03
C SER A 219 13.38 26.35 -9.36
N TYR A 220 12.26 25.62 -9.46
CA TYR A 220 11.85 25.01 -10.74
C TYR A 220 11.39 26.06 -11.76
N ALA A 221 10.74 27.13 -11.32
CA ALA A 221 10.39 28.23 -12.22
C ALA A 221 11.63 28.89 -12.80
N ASP A 222 12.63 29.16 -11.98
CA ASP A 222 13.90 29.76 -12.41
C ASP A 222 14.68 28.83 -13.34
N LEU A 223 14.70 27.52 -13.06
CA LEU A 223 15.34 26.55 -13.92
C LEU A 223 14.65 26.45 -15.29
N ALA A 224 13.30 26.43 -15.31
CA ALA A 224 12.54 26.40 -16.56
C ALA A 224 12.77 27.64 -17.42
N LEU A 225 12.83 28.86 -16.84
CA LEU A 225 13.17 30.09 -17.55
C LEU A 225 14.57 30.04 -18.13
N LYS A 226 15.55 29.57 -17.36
CA LYS A 226 16.93 29.39 -17.84
C LYS A 226 17.00 28.43 -19.02
N MET A 227 16.24 27.34 -18.99
CA MET A 227 16.14 26.40 -20.10
C MET A 227 15.46 27.03 -21.31
N ALA A 228 14.38 27.79 -21.12
CA ALA A 228 13.68 28.50 -22.21
C ALA A 228 14.58 29.50 -22.96
N GLN A 229 15.48 30.17 -22.26
CA GLN A 229 16.43 31.08 -22.87
C GLN A 229 17.40 30.39 -23.84
N ASN A 230 17.71 29.12 -23.62
CA ASN A 230 18.63 28.32 -24.44
C ASN A 230 17.92 27.39 -25.43
N GLU A 231 16.57 27.28 -25.37
CA GLU A 231 15.79 26.41 -26.25
C GLU A 231 15.59 27.05 -27.64
N THR A 232 15.86 26.31 -28.66
CA THR A 232 15.77 26.76 -30.05
C THR A 232 14.44 26.39 -30.71
N ARG A 233 13.72 25.40 -30.18
CA ARG A 233 12.39 24.97 -30.67
C ARG A 233 11.33 25.91 -30.09
N PRO A 234 10.58 26.65 -30.91
CA PRO A 234 9.63 27.66 -30.43
C PRO A 234 8.54 27.07 -29.53
N GLU A 235 8.02 25.90 -29.90
CA GLU A 235 6.97 25.21 -29.13
C GLU A 235 7.48 24.82 -27.73
N ARG A 236 8.68 24.21 -27.66
CA ARG A 236 9.27 23.81 -26.38
C ARG A 236 9.63 25.00 -25.50
N LYS A 237 10.09 26.07 -26.12
CA LYS A 237 10.37 27.33 -25.42
C LYS A 237 9.11 27.86 -24.75
N ALA A 238 7.97 27.91 -25.46
CA ALA A 238 6.69 28.34 -24.94
C ALA A 238 6.20 27.45 -23.80
N GLU A 239 6.38 26.10 -23.91
CA GLU A 239 6.08 25.16 -22.82
C GLU A 239 6.92 25.46 -21.57
N LEU A 240 8.23 25.69 -21.71
CA LEU A 240 9.13 25.99 -20.60
C LEU A 240 8.78 27.32 -19.92
N GLU A 241 8.38 28.34 -20.69
CA GLU A 241 7.90 29.61 -20.17
C GLU A 241 6.59 29.40 -19.38
N THR A 242 5.67 28.58 -19.90
CA THR A 242 4.42 28.23 -19.19
C THR A 242 4.69 27.43 -17.91
N ILE A 243 5.61 26.46 -17.94
CA ILE A 243 6.04 25.69 -16.76
C ILE A 243 6.60 26.64 -15.69
N ALA A 244 7.43 27.61 -16.10
CA ALA A 244 7.99 28.59 -15.17
C ALA A 244 6.91 29.46 -14.53
N GLU A 245 5.95 29.95 -15.31
CA GLU A 245 4.80 30.70 -14.81
C GLU A 245 3.96 29.86 -13.85
N ASN A 246 3.61 28.64 -14.24
CA ASN A 246 2.85 27.73 -13.39
C ASN A 246 3.53 27.45 -12.06
N CYS A 247 4.81 27.07 -12.06
CA CYS A 247 5.57 26.80 -10.84
C CYS A 247 5.64 28.04 -9.93
N ARG A 248 5.87 29.22 -10.48
CA ARG A 248 5.92 30.46 -9.73
C ARG A 248 4.56 30.84 -9.14
N HIS A 249 3.48 30.62 -9.91
CA HIS A 249 2.13 30.91 -9.45
C HIS A 249 1.72 29.99 -8.29
N VAL A 250 1.85 28.66 -8.47
CA VAL A 250 1.40 27.70 -7.46
C VAL A 250 2.30 27.64 -6.22
N ALA A 251 3.51 28.19 -6.29
CA ALA A 251 4.36 28.38 -5.11
C ALA A 251 3.70 29.27 -4.04
N PHE A 252 2.76 30.13 -4.44
CA PHE A 252 2.13 31.11 -3.54
C PHE A 252 0.60 31.05 -3.58
N HIS A 253 -0.01 30.87 -4.75
CA HIS A 253 -1.43 31.07 -5.00
C HIS A 253 -2.16 29.78 -5.35
N ALA A 254 -3.47 29.81 -5.17
CA ALA A 254 -4.36 28.79 -5.68
C ALA A 254 -4.28 28.71 -7.22
N PRO A 255 -4.35 27.51 -7.81
CA PRO A 255 -4.27 27.34 -9.27
C PRO A 255 -5.46 27.96 -9.98
N THR A 256 -5.24 28.46 -11.20
CA THR A 256 -6.28 29.07 -12.05
C THR A 256 -6.67 28.24 -13.25
N ASN A 257 -5.94 27.15 -13.56
CA ASN A 257 -6.18 26.27 -14.67
C ASN A 257 -5.80 24.82 -14.33
N PHE A 258 -6.16 23.88 -15.20
CA PHE A 258 -5.95 22.45 -14.98
C PHE A 258 -4.45 22.07 -14.87
N TRP A 259 -3.58 22.66 -15.70
CA TRP A 259 -2.15 22.36 -15.63
C TRP A 259 -1.52 22.80 -14.32
N GLN A 260 -1.87 24.00 -13.84
CA GLN A 260 -1.45 24.49 -12.51
C GLN A 260 -1.97 23.59 -11.39
N ALA A 261 -3.24 23.20 -11.45
CA ALA A 261 -3.86 22.34 -10.42
C ALA A 261 -3.19 20.96 -10.36
N LEU A 262 -2.91 20.36 -11.52
CA LEU A 262 -2.21 19.09 -11.61
C LEU A 262 -0.74 19.21 -11.13
N GLN A 263 -0.04 20.29 -11.51
CA GLN A 263 1.33 20.55 -11.05
C GLN A 263 1.40 20.75 -9.54
N LEU A 264 0.47 21.48 -8.93
CA LEU A 264 0.42 21.68 -7.47
C LEU A 264 0.12 20.35 -6.77
N SER A 265 -0.84 19.58 -7.25
CA SER A 265 -1.16 18.24 -6.70
C SER A 265 0.06 17.30 -6.76
N TYR A 266 0.83 17.35 -7.85
CA TYR A 266 2.08 16.59 -7.94
C TYR A 266 3.15 17.09 -6.97
N PHE A 267 3.34 18.40 -6.81
CA PHE A 267 4.28 18.94 -5.82
C PHE A 267 3.91 18.52 -4.39
N VAL A 268 2.62 18.55 -4.04
CA VAL A 268 2.14 18.08 -2.74
C VAL A 268 2.49 16.60 -2.54
N GLN A 269 2.25 15.75 -3.55
CA GLN A 269 2.62 14.35 -3.54
C GLN A 269 4.13 14.15 -3.38
N LEU A 270 4.92 14.88 -4.15
CA LEU A 270 6.38 14.81 -4.12
C LEU A 270 6.97 15.22 -2.77
N MET A 271 6.44 16.29 -2.16
CA MET A 271 6.92 16.76 -0.86
C MET A 271 6.69 15.73 0.24
N GLN A 272 5.55 15.05 0.26
CA GLN A 272 5.30 13.95 1.18
C GLN A 272 6.30 12.80 0.97
N GLN A 273 6.62 12.47 -0.30
CA GLN A 273 7.59 11.43 -0.64
C GLN A 273 9.04 11.78 -0.25
N ILE A 274 9.36 13.08 -0.14
CA ILE A 274 10.67 13.58 0.32
C ILE A 274 10.72 13.68 1.85
N GLU A 275 9.63 14.08 2.49
CA GLU A 275 9.53 14.25 3.94
C GLU A 275 9.67 12.91 4.67
N SER A 276 8.93 11.89 4.22
CA SER A 276 8.82 10.58 4.88
C SER A 276 9.33 9.45 4.00
N ASN A 277 9.91 8.41 4.61
CA ASN A 277 10.26 7.17 3.95
C ASN A 277 9.06 6.23 3.75
N GLY A 278 7.85 6.63 4.13
CA GLY A 278 6.63 5.86 3.98
C GLY A 278 6.27 5.58 2.52
N HIS A 279 5.35 4.67 2.34
CA HIS A 279 4.73 4.34 1.05
C HIS A 279 3.21 4.52 1.14
N SER A 280 2.48 4.27 0.04
CA SER A 280 1.01 4.36 0.00
C SER A 280 0.46 5.78 0.23
N VAL A 281 1.29 6.80 -0.01
CA VAL A 281 0.84 8.18 -0.09
C VAL A 281 -0.02 8.32 -1.34
N SER A 282 -1.30 8.58 -1.16
CA SER A 282 -2.33 8.51 -2.21
C SER A 282 -2.94 9.88 -2.48
N PHE A 283 -3.48 10.07 -3.69
CA PHE A 283 -4.13 11.34 -4.06
C PHE A 283 -5.55 11.48 -3.52
N GLY A 284 -6.22 10.35 -3.26
CA GLY A 284 -7.65 10.34 -2.98
C GLY A 284 -8.48 10.45 -4.26
N ARG A 285 -9.60 11.15 -4.19
CA ARG A 285 -10.61 11.28 -5.28
C ARG A 285 -10.22 12.36 -6.30
N MET A 286 -9.18 12.10 -7.07
CA MET A 286 -8.58 13.06 -7.98
C MET A 286 -9.56 13.56 -9.05
N ASP A 287 -10.47 12.71 -9.50
CA ASP A 287 -11.53 13.07 -10.44
C ASP A 287 -12.55 14.06 -9.86
N GLN A 288 -12.68 14.17 -8.53
CA GLN A 288 -13.58 15.13 -7.90
C GLN A 288 -12.91 16.49 -7.74
N PHE A 289 -11.75 16.57 -7.12
CA PHE A 289 -11.13 17.85 -6.81
C PHE A 289 -10.45 18.54 -8.02
N LEU A 290 -10.22 17.86 -9.14
CA LEU A 290 -9.67 18.45 -10.36
C LEU A 290 -10.70 18.67 -11.48
N ASN A 291 -11.91 18.09 -11.37
CA ASN A 291 -12.88 18.12 -12.47
C ASN A 291 -13.25 19.53 -12.95
N ASP A 292 -13.47 20.45 -12.01
CA ASP A 292 -13.89 21.82 -12.35
C ASP A 292 -12.83 22.57 -13.16
N TYR A 293 -11.55 22.37 -12.84
CA TYR A 293 -10.45 22.91 -13.64
C TYR A 293 -10.42 22.29 -15.04
N TYR A 294 -10.60 20.98 -15.12
CA TYR A 294 -10.60 20.22 -16.37
C TYR A 294 -11.72 20.65 -17.30
N VAL A 295 -12.94 20.67 -16.81
CA VAL A 295 -14.14 21.03 -17.60
C VAL A 295 -14.05 22.48 -18.07
N ARG A 296 -13.73 23.41 -17.18
CA ARG A 296 -13.60 24.82 -17.48
C ARG A 296 -12.60 25.11 -18.59
N ASP A 297 -11.43 24.50 -18.53
CA ASP A 297 -10.37 24.72 -19.51
C ASP A 297 -10.71 24.09 -20.87
N LEU A 298 -11.44 22.97 -20.91
CA LEU A 298 -11.98 22.41 -22.15
C LEU A 298 -13.08 23.30 -22.76
N GLU A 299 -14.03 23.77 -21.96
CA GLU A 299 -15.14 24.59 -22.42
C GLU A 299 -14.69 25.98 -22.92
N SER A 300 -13.68 26.57 -22.27
CA SER A 300 -13.08 27.83 -22.72
C SER A 300 -12.17 27.68 -23.95
N GLY A 301 -11.83 26.45 -24.36
CA GLY A 301 -10.92 26.16 -25.46
C GLY A 301 -9.45 26.49 -25.17
N THR A 302 -9.09 26.78 -23.92
CA THR A 302 -7.69 26.99 -23.48
C THR A 302 -6.90 25.69 -23.46
N MET A 303 -7.58 24.56 -23.34
CA MET A 303 -7.01 23.22 -23.39
C MET A 303 -7.90 22.31 -24.24
N ASN A 304 -7.31 21.36 -24.96
CA ASN A 304 -8.06 20.30 -25.63
C ASN A 304 -7.86 18.96 -24.91
N LYS A 305 -8.73 17.99 -25.21
CA LYS A 305 -8.71 16.65 -24.55
C LYS A 305 -7.38 15.93 -24.75
N ALA A 306 -6.76 16.01 -25.94
CA ALA A 306 -5.49 15.32 -26.21
C ALA A 306 -4.36 15.84 -25.31
N PHE A 307 -4.27 17.16 -25.16
CA PHE A 307 -3.28 17.76 -24.27
C PHE A 307 -3.57 17.48 -22.77
N ALA A 308 -4.82 17.44 -22.36
CA ALA A 308 -5.20 17.04 -21.01
C ALA A 308 -4.77 15.60 -20.69
N LEU A 309 -4.97 14.66 -21.62
CA LEU A 309 -4.50 13.28 -21.47
C LEU A 309 -2.97 13.23 -21.40
N GLU A 310 -2.26 14.03 -22.21
CA GLU A 310 -0.80 14.10 -22.18
C GLU A 310 -0.27 14.66 -20.84
N LEU A 311 -0.95 15.65 -20.24
CA LEU A 311 -0.64 16.17 -18.91
C LEU A 311 -0.83 15.09 -17.83
N LEU A 312 -1.96 14.36 -17.85
CA LEU A 312 -2.22 13.25 -16.92
C LEU A 312 -1.14 12.17 -17.06
N GLN A 313 -0.83 11.74 -18.30
CA GLN A 313 0.19 10.72 -18.54
C GLN A 313 1.58 11.19 -18.10
N SER A 314 1.90 12.48 -18.27
CA SER A 314 3.14 13.08 -17.75
C SER A 314 3.19 12.99 -16.23
N CYS A 315 2.08 13.25 -15.54
CA CYS A 315 1.98 13.07 -14.09
C CYS A 315 2.18 11.61 -13.67
N TRP A 316 1.56 10.66 -14.39
CA TRP A 316 1.74 9.23 -14.10
C TRP A 316 3.19 8.77 -14.26
N LEU A 317 3.90 9.27 -15.26
CA LEU A 317 5.33 9.00 -15.44
C LEU A 317 6.17 9.61 -14.31
N LYS A 318 5.78 10.78 -13.79
CA LYS A 318 6.43 11.36 -12.61
C LYS A 318 6.24 10.48 -11.37
N LEU A 319 5.06 9.86 -11.20
CA LEU A 319 4.84 8.90 -10.11
C LEU A 319 5.70 7.63 -10.27
N LEU A 320 5.97 7.20 -11.50
CA LEU A 320 6.86 6.07 -11.78
C LEU A 320 8.34 6.41 -11.52
N GLU A 321 8.73 7.69 -11.55
CA GLU A 321 10.08 8.14 -11.22
C GLU A 321 10.39 8.09 -9.73
N VAL A 322 9.37 8.28 -8.87
CA VAL A 322 9.52 8.21 -7.42
C VAL A 322 9.96 6.81 -7.02
N ASN A 323 10.99 6.72 -6.20
CA ASN A 323 11.56 5.44 -5.78
C ASN A 323 12.00 5.49 -4.32
N LYS A 324 11.99 4.34 -3.66
CA LYS A 324 12.45 4.19 -2.28
C LYS A 324 13.20 2.88 -2.13
N ILE A 325 14.27 2.91 -1.37
CA ILE A 325 15.07 1.73 -1.07
C ILE A 325 14.62 1.10 0.24
N ARG A 326 14.61 -0.23 0.28
CA ARG A 326 14.21 -1.05 1.43
C ARG A 326 15.26 -2.11 1.73
N SER A 327 15.24 -2.67 2.94
CA SER A 327 16.02 -3.87 3.26
C SER A 327 15.66 -5.04 2.34
N GLY A 328 16.55 -6.01 2.18
CA GLY A 328 16.27 -7.23 1.41
C GLY A 328 15.06 -8.00 1.94
N ALA A 329 14.86 -8.03 3.26
CA ALA A 329 13.71 -8.67 3.90
C ALA A 329 12.40 -7.96 3.56
N HIS A 330 12.35 -6.63 3.59
CA HIS A 330 11.18 -5.85 3.22
C HIS A 330 10.89 -5.96 1.71
N SER A 331 11.93 -5.90 0.86
CA SER A 331 11.78 -6.01 -0.60
C SER A 331 11.19 -7.36 -1.04
N LYS A 332 11.46 -8.45 -0.33
CA LYS A 332 10.82 -9.77 -0.56
C LYS A 332 9.33 -9.75 -0.25
N ALA A 333 8.91 -9.03 0.79
CA ALA A 333 7.50 -8.90 1.17
C ALA A 333 6.74 -7.88 0.30
N SER A 334 7.45 -7.00 -0.43
CA SER A 334 6.90 -5.95 -1.30
C SER A 334 7.59 -6.00 -2.66
N ALA A 335 7.39 -7.13 -3.37
CA ALA A 335 8.09 -7.44 -4.62
C ALA A 335 7.79 -6.41 -5.72
N GLY A 336 8.83 -6.01 -6.46
CA GLY A 336 8.75 -4.99 -7.51
C GLY A 336 8.84 -3.56 -6.98
N SER A 337 9.13 -3.37 -5.69
CA SER A 337 9.30 -2.06 -5.03
C SER A 337 8.17 -1.05 -5.31
N PRO A 338 6.89 -1.44 -5.16
CA PRO A 338 5.78 -0.54 -5.42
C PRO A 338 5.71 0.57 -4.38
N LEU A 339 5.18 1.73 -4.79
CA LEU A 339 4.89 2.85 -3.87
C LEU A 339 3.41 3.02 -3.57
N TYR A 340 2.55 2.25 -4.23
CA TYR A 340 1.10 2.20 -3.98
C TYR A 340 0.43 3.59 -4.00
N GLN A 341 0.83 4.47 -4.94
CA GLN A 341 0.29 5.82 -5.08
C GLN A 341 -1.10 5.74 -5.72
N ASN A 342 -2.14 5.64 -4.90
CA ASN A 342 -3.50 5.40 -5.37
C ASN A 342 -4.16 6.68 -5.92
N VAL A 343 -4.85 6.54 -7.05
CA VAL A 343 -5.82 7.49 -7.59
C VAL A 343 -7.18 6.80 -7.59
N CYS A 344 -8.16 7.39 -6.91
CA CYS A 344 -9.50 6.84 -6.77
C CYS A 344 -10.49 7.66 -7.60
N ILE A 345 -11.33 7.01 -8.40
CA ILE A 345 -12.33 7.65 -9.28
C ILE A 345 -13.71 7.03 -9.13
N GLY A 346 -14.73 7.78 -9.54
CA GLY A 346 -16.14 7.34 -9.52
C GLY A 346 -16.72 7.25 -8.10
N GLY A 347 -17.60 6.27 -7.90
CA GLY A 347 -18.33 6.08 -6.65
C GLY A 347 -19.49 7.04 -6.46
N GLN A 348 -19.94 7.17 -5.22
CA GLN A 348 -21.02 8.08 -4.84
C GLN A 348 -20.47 9.37 -4.22
N LYS A 349 -21.22 10.45 -4.35
CA LYS A 349 -21.11 11.69 -3.59
C LYS A 349 -22.49 12.11 -3.09
N LEU A 350 -22.55 13.06 -2.17
CA LEU A 350 -23.80 13.68 -1.75
C LEU A 350 -24.09 14.91 -2.63
N ASN A 351 -25.35 15.04 -3.09
CA ASN A 351 -25.83 16.24 -3.75
C ASN A 351 -26.13 17.35 -2.73
N GLU A 352 -26.58 18.51 -3.17
CA GLU A 352 -26.92 19.67 -2.33
C GLU A 352 -28.02 19.37 -1.28
N ASN A 353 -28.85 18.37 -1.52
CA ASN A 353 -29.89 17.93 -0.59
C ASN A 353 -29.39 16.86 0.41
N GLY A 354 -28.13 16.45 0.33
CA GLY A 354 -27.54 15.40 1.16
C GLY A 354 -27.95 13.99 0.73
N GLU A 355 -28.39 13.80 -0.52
CA GLU A 355 -28.77 12.51 -1.11
C GLU A 355 -27.62 11.94 -1.97
N PRO A 356 -27.45 10.60 -1.99
CA PRO A 356 -26.43 9.96 -2.81
C PRO A 356 -26.69 10.13 -4.31
N GLU A 357 -25.65 10.44 -5.06
CA GLU A 357 -25.65 10.44 -6.53
C GLU A 357 -24.35 9.84 -7.09
N ASP A 358 -24.39 9.39 -8.36
CA ASP A 358 -23.21 8.91 -9.07
C ASP A 358 -22.20 10.05 -9.26
N ALA A 359 -20.96 9.84 -8.86
CA ALA A 359 -19.89 10.83 -8.92
C ALA A 359 -19.01 10.72 -10.18
N VAL A 360 -19.31 9.79 -11.09
CA VAL A 360 -18.59 9.69 -12.37
C VAL A 360 -18.77 10.99 -13.15
N ASN A 361 -17.68 11.58 -13.61
CA ASN A 361 -17.64 12.86 -14.30
C ASN A 361 -16.68 12.81 -15.52
N PRO A 362 -16.57 13.87 -16.33
CA PRO A 362 -15.69 13.89 -17.50
C PRO A 362 -14.24 13.58 -17.19
N LEU A 363 -13.72 13.99 -16.01
CA LEU A 363 -12.33 13.69 -15.62
C LEU A 363 -12.16 12.23 -15.18
N SER A 364 -13.18 11.58 -14.61
CA SER A 364 -13.14 10.13 -14.34
C SER A 364 -12.83 9.34 -15.60
N TRP A 365 -13.50 9.68 -16.73
CA TRP A 365 -13.24 9.08 -18.03
C TRP A 365 -11.85 9.40 -18.57
N ALA A 366 -11.37 10.64 -18.43
CA ALA A 366 -10.05 11.03 -18.89
C ALA A 366 -8.92 10.32 -18.11
N ILE A 367 -9.06 10.19 -16.79
CA ILE A 367 -8.11 9.44 -15.96
C ILE A 367 -8.09 7.96 -16.38
N LEU A 368 -9.26 7.34 -16.53
CA LEU A 368 -9.38 5.95 -16.97
C LEU A 368 -8.71 5.72 -18.33
N GLU A 369 -8.99 6.60 -19.31
CA GLU A 369 -8.43 6.55 -20.66
C GLU A 369 -6.89 6.73 -20.63
N SER A 370 -6.39 7.73 -19.90
CA SER A 370 -4.95 8.00 -19.80
C SER A 370 -4.16 6.83 -19.20
N CYS A 371 -4.71 6.15 -18.18
CA CYS A 371 -4.12 4.95 -17.60
C CYS A 371 -4.16 3.76 -18.57
N GLY A 372 -5.28 3.56 -19.27
CA GLY A 372 -5.44 2.50 -20.27
C GLY A 372 -4.51 2.65 -21.48
N GLN A 373 -4.20 3.88 -21.89
CA GLN A 373 -3.21 4.17 -22.92
C GLN A 373 -1.77 3.93 -22.42
N LEU A 374 -1.45 4.42 -21.22
CA LEU A 374 -0.09 4.36 -20.67
C LEU A 374 0.32 2.96 -20.23
N ARG A 375 -0.58 2.19 -19.61
CA ARG A 375 -0.35 0.82 -19.08
C ARG A 375 0.91 0.75 -18.22
N SER A 376 0.94 1.55 -17.17
CA SER A 376 2.06 1.63 -16.23
C SER A 376 1.69 1.03 -14.87
N THR A 377 2.66 0.87 -13.99
CA THR A 377 2.44 0.43 -12.60
C THR A 377 1.92 1.56 -11.68
N GLN A 378 2.02 2.81 -12.14
CA GLN A 378 1.55 4.00 -11.44
C GLN A 378 0.70 4.89 -12.39
N PRO A 379 -0.36 5.53 -11.85
CA PRO A 379 -0.87 5.43 -10.48
C PRO A 379 -1.47 4.04 -10.22
N ASN A 380 -1.63 3.67 -8.94
CA ASN A 380 -2.47 2.52 -8.60
C ASN A 380 -3.93 2.97 -8.72
N LEU A 381 -4.60 2.62 -9.83
CA LEU A 381 -5.93 3.11 -10.15
C LEU A 381 -7.01 2.25 -9.50
N SER A 382 -7.91 2.89 -8.75
CA SER A 382 -9.08 2.26 -8.14
C SER A 382 -10.37 2.97 -8.58
N VAL A 383 -11.43 2.19 -8.77
CA VAL A 383 -12.79 2.66 -9.03
C VAL A 383 -13.67 2.30 -7.85
N ARG A 384 -14.41 3.26 -7.33
CA ARG A 384 -15.45 3.01 -6.36
C ARG A 384 -16.71 2.56 -7.09
N TYR A 385 -17.18 1.37 -6.75
CA TYR A 385 -18.39 0.76 -7.30
C TYR A 385 -19.59 1.07 -6.38
N HIS A 386 -20.77 1.32 -6.97
CA HIS A 386 -22.06 1.33 -6.29
C HIS A 386 -23.14 0.74 -7.20
N GLU A 387 -24.27 0.36 -6.64
CA GLU A 387 -25.36 -0.31 -7.39
C GLU A 387 -25.83 0.53 -8.59
N GLY A 388 -25.93 1.86 -8.43
CA GLY A 388 -26.34 2.81 -9.47
C GLY A 388 -25.24 3.20 -10.46
N LEU A 389 -24.05 2.60 -10.40
CA LEU A 389 -22.95 2.93 -11.30
C LEU A 389 -23.35 2.78 -12.77
N ASN A 390 -23.06 3.81 -13.58
CA ASN A 390 -23.39 3.81 -15.01
C ASN A 390 -22.78 2.59 -15.72
N GLN A 391 -23.61 1.86 -16.50
CA GLN A 391 -23.17 0.65 -17.20
C GLN A 391 -22.07 0.93 -18.23
N GLU A 392 -22.13 2.08 -18.93
CA GLU A 392 -21.11 2.45 -19.92
C GLU A 392 -19.75 2.67 -19.25
N PHE A 393 -19.75 3.30 -18.08
CA PHE A 393 -18.51 3.50 -17.32
C PHE A 393 -17.93 2.17 -16.82
N LEU A 394 -18.77 1.26 -16.31
CA LEU A 394 -18.32 -0.08 -15.91
C LEU A 394 -17.74 -0.86 -17.10
N MET A 395 -18.39 -0.80 -18.27
CA MET A 395 -17.85 -1.41 -19.49
C MET A 395 -16.56 -0.76 -19.94
N GLY A 396 -16.42 0.56 -19.79
CA GLY A 396 -15.16 1.28 -20.00
C GLY A 396 -14.04 0.81 -19.09
N CYS A 397 -14.33 0.56 -17.80
CA CYS A 397 -13.36 -0.03 -16.87
C CYS A 397 -12.93 -1.42 -17.34
N ILE A 398 -13.85 -2.26 -17.82
CA ILE A 398 -13.55 -3.61 -18.31
C ILE A 398 -12.68 -3.56 -19.58
N GLU A 399 -12.91 -2.59 -20.48
CA GLU A 399 -12.03 -2.37 -21.63
C GLU A 399 -10.58 -2.06 -21.20
N VAL A 400 -10.42 -1.27 -20.15
CA VAL A 400 -9.09 -0.95 -19.61
C VAL A 400 -8.48 -2.17 -18.91
N ILE A 401 -9.26 -2.94 -18.15
CA ILE A 401 -8.83 -4.22 -17.54
C ILE A 401 -8.33 -5.20 -18.60
N LYS A 402 -9.04 -5.31 -19.72
CA LYS A 402 -8.68 -6.15 -20.88
C LYS A 402 -7.28 -5.83 -21.44
N CYS A 403 -6.79 -4.60 -21.23
CA CYS A 403 -5.42 -4.23 -21.64
C CYS A 403 -4.32 -5.00 -20.88
N GLY A 404 -4.65 -5.71 -19.80
CA GLY A 404 -3.79 -6.71 -19.18
C GLY A 404 -2.74 -6.16 -18.21
N PHE A 405 -2.88 -4.92 -17.69
CA PHE A 405 -1.96 -4.35 -16.70
C PHE A 405 -2.52 -4.30 -15.27
N GLY A 406 -3.63 -5.01 -15.02
CA GLY A 406 -4.18 -5.25 -13.69
C GLY A 406 -4.95 -4.10 -13.05
N MET A 407 -5.37 -3.11 -13.80
CA MET A 407 -6.12 -1.94 -13.31
C MET A 407 -7.27 -1.57 -14.25
N PRO A 408 -8.32 -0.89 -13.72
CA PRO A 408 -8.55 -0.52 -12.33
C PRO A 408 -8.95 -1.70 -11.44
N ALA A 409 -8.70 -1.57 -10.13
CA ALA A 409 -9.35 -2.39 -9.12
C ALA A 409 -10.66 -1.75 -8.67
N PHE A 410 -11.56 -2.52 -8.04
CA PHE A 410 -12.85 -2.00 -7.56
C PHE A 410 -12.97 -2.10 -6.05
N ASN A 411 -13.52 -1.05 -5.42
CA ASN A 411 -13.97 -1.02 -4.03
C ASN A 411 -15.47 -0.75 -3.97
N ASN A 412 -16.18 -1.32 -2.98
CA ASN A 412 -17.63 -1.32 -2.91
C ASN A 412 -18.18 -0.26 -1.95
N ASP A 413 -18.79 0.80 -2.47
CA ASP A 413 -19.45 1.85 -1.68
C ASP A 413 -20.58 1.30 -0.80
N GLU A 414 -21.28 0.25 -1.28
CA GLU A 414 -22.43 -0.35 -0.59
C GLU A 414 -22.05 -1.00 0.75
N ILE A 415 -20.76 -1.22 1.01
CA ILE A 415 -20.29 -1.76 2.27
C ILE A 415 -19.40 -0.76 3.02
N VAL A 416 -18.51 -0.04 2.33
CA VAL A 416 -17.57 0.87 2.97
C VAL A 416 -18.29 2.06 3.63
N ILE A 417 -19.20 2.71 2.92
CA ILE A 417 -19.89 3.90 3.42
C ILE A 417 -20.73 3.59 4.67
N PRO A 418 -21.65 2.58 4.67
CA PRO A 418 -22.42 2.26 5.86
C PRO A 418 -21.55 1.86 7.06
N GLU A 419 -20.49 1.09 6.83
CA GLU A 419 -19.62 0.66 7.94
C GLU A 419 -18.80 1.82 8.51
N PHE A 420 -18.34 2.77 7.69
CA PHE A 420 -17.69 3.99 8.18
C PHE A 420 -18.63 4.85 9.03
N ILE A 421 -19.90 5.00 8.62
CA ILE A 421 -20.92 5.71 9.42
C ILE A 421 -21.13 5.01 10.76
N LYS A 422 -21.20 3.66 10.79
CA LYS A 422 -21.30 2.88 12.04
C LYS A 422 -20.09 3.06 12.96
N LEU A 423 -18.90 3.26 12.40
CA LEU A 423 -17.68 3.60 13.17
C LEU A 423 -17.72 5.02 13.76
N GLY A 424 -18.67 5.87 13.39
CA GLY A 424 -18.78 7.26 13.82
C GLY A 424 -18.10 8.26 12.87
N VAL A 425 -17.78 7.85 11.64
CA VAL A 425 -17.38 8.78 10.58
C VAL A 425 -18.62 9.57 10.15
N GLU A 426 -18.51 10.89 10.03
CA GLU A 426 -19.61 11.75 9.57
C GLU A 426 -20.06 11.35 8.16
N LYS A 427 -21.35 11.51 7.87
CA LYS A 427 -21.93 11.06 6.59
C LYS A 427 -21.20 11.63 5.39
N GLU A 428 -20.97 12.93 5.36
CA GLU A 428 -20.29 13.65 4.29
C GLU A 428 -18.86 13.10 4.08
N ASP A 429 -18.16 12.85 5.17
CA ASP A 429 -16.81 12.30 5.15
C ASP A 429 -16.80 10.84 4.69
N ALA A 430 -17.78 10.01 5.11
CA ALA A 430 -17.91 8.63 4.66
C ALA A 430 -18.15 8.53 3.15
N TYR A 431 -18.96 9.44 2.57
CA TYR A 431 -19.15 9.51 1.12
C TYR A 431 -17.91 10.01 0.37
N ASN A 432 -16.97 10.68 1.06
CA ASN A 432 -15.71 11.14 0.48
C ASN A 432 -14.53 10.19 0.72
N TYR A 433 -14.75 8.95 1.19
CA TYR A 433 -13.65 7.99 1.33
C TYR A 433 -12.95 7.73 0.00
N ALA A 434 -11.69 7.33 0.06
CA ALA A 434 -10.93 6.88 -1.09
C ALA A 434 -10.15 5.60 -0.75
N SER A 435 -9.79 4.85 -1.79
CA SER A 435 -8.81 3.77 -1.66
C SER A 435 -7.43 4.38 -1.39
N ILE A 436 -6.73 3.82 -0.43
CA ILE A 436 -5.40 4.27 0.00
C ILE A 436 -4.42 3.10 -0.14
N GLY A 437 -3.37 3.32 -0.88
CA GLY A 437 -2.39 2.25 -1.09
C GLY A 437 -2.94 1.11 -1.95
N CYS A 438 -3.22 -0.03 -1.33
CA CYS A 438 -3.68 -1.24 -2.03
C CYS A 438 -5.20 -1.31 -2.16
N ILE A 439 -5.87 -1.67 -1.05
CA ILE A 439 -7.32 -1.89 -0.96
C ILE A 439 -7.93 -1.18 0.25
N GLU A 440 -7.09 -0.66 1.10
CA GLU A 440 -7.45 0.03 2.32
C GLU A 440 -8.26 1.28 1.98
N THR A 441 -9.09 1.70 2.90
CA THR A 441 -9.95 2.87 2.71
C THR A 441 -9.80 3.85 3.87
N ALA A 442 -9.77 5.14 3.54
CA ALA A 442 -9.72 6.22 4.52
C ALA A 442 -10.37 7.48 3.94
N VAL A 443 -10.63 8.47 4.79
CA VAL A 443 -11.12 9.78 4.36
C VAL A 443 -9.92 10.68 4.06
N PRO A 444 -9.70 11.09 2.79
CA PRO A 444 -8.60 11.99 2.43
C PRO A 444 -8.63 13.28 3.27
N GLY A 445 -7.46 13.68 3.77
CA GLY A 445 -7.29 14.88 4.56
C GLY A 445 -7.88 14.84 5.98
N LYS A 446 -8.40 13.70 6.46
CA LYS A 446 -9.04 13.60 7.77
C LYS A 446 -8.67 12.34 8.58
N TRP A 447 -7.96 11.40 7.99
CA TRP A 447 -7.54 10.15 8.64
C TRP A 447 -6.11 10.23 9.15
N GLY A 448 -5.79 9.45 10.20
CA GLY A 448 -4.44 9.36 10.78
C GLY A 448 -3.39 8.86 9.79
N TYR A 449 -2.14 8.87 10.22
CA TYR A 449 -0.98 8.65 9.33
C TYR A 449 -0.86 7.25 8.71
N ARG A 450 -1.67 6.28 9.14
CA ARG A 450 -1.81 4.96 8.52
C ARG A 450 -3.19 4.37 8.81
N CYS A 451 -3.93 4.05 7.78
CA CYS A 451 -5.18 3.29 7.90
C CYS A 451 -4.93 1.77 7.96
N THR A 452 -3.73 1.35 7.61
CA THR A 452 -3.20 -0.02 7.73
C THR A 452 -1.71 0.03 8.07
N GLY A 453 -1.10 -1.10 8.36
CA GLY A 453 0.34 -1.16 8.60
C GLY A 453 0.71 -1.61 10.01
N MET A 454 -0.23 -2.16 10.78
CA MET A 454 0.12 -2.98 11.93
C MET A 454 0.97 -4.16 11.47
N SER A 455 1.72 -4.76 12.38
CA SER A 455 2.58 -5.92 12.10
C SER A 455 1.85 -7.02 11.32
N PHE A 456 2.53 -7.64 10.38
CA PHE A 456 2.03 -8.85 9.70
C PHE A 456 2.13 -10.07 10.61
N ILE A 457 1.07 -10.89 10.63
CA ILE A 457 0.98 -12.13 11.42
C ILE A 457 0.88 -13.34 10.47
N ASN A 458 1.67 -14.40 10.72
CA ASN A 458 1.64 -15.64 9.94
C ASN A 458 0.64 -16.64 10.54
N PHE A 459 -0.56 -16.69 9.99
CA PHE A 459 -1.64 -17.57 10.47
C PHE A 459 -1.32 -19.05 10.33
N ALA A 460 -0.63 -19.46 9.26
CA ALA A 460 -0.28 -20.84 9.05
C ALA A 460 0.72 -21.36 10.12
N ARG A 461 1.72 -20.55 10.49
CA ARG A 461 2.66 -20.92 11.57
C ARG A 461 1.99 -20.98 12.93
N ILE A 462 1.06 -20.04 13.19
CA ILE A 462 0.28 -20.04 14.45
C ILE A 462 -0.60 -21.29 14.53
N LEU A 463 -1.21 -21.71 13.41
CA LEU A 463 -1.96 -22.98 13.38
C LEU A 463 -1.06 -24.15 13.68
N LEU A 464 0.13 -24.26 13.04
CA LEU A 464 1.09 -25.32 13.34
C LEU A 464 1.50 -25.35 14.82
N ALA A 465 1.70 -24.20 15.46
CA ALA A 465 1.97 -24.12 16.89
C ALA A 465 0.76 -24.58 17.71
N ALA A 466 -0.47 -24.23 17.30
CA ALA A 466 -1.70 -24.69 17.94
C ALA A 466 -1.88 -26.22 17.89
N LEU A 467 -1.34 -26.85 16.86
CA LEU A 467 -1.37 -28.31 16.66
C LEU A 467 -0.21 -29.05 17.32
N ASN A 468 0.78 -28.33 17.89
CA ASN A 468 2.04 -28.90 18.40
C ASN A 468 2.49 -28.23 19.70
N GLU A 469 1.71 -28.34 20.77
CA GLU A 469 2.09 -27.91 22.13
C GLU A 469 2.49 -26.41 22.25
N GLY A 470 2.12 -25.58 21.29
CA GLY A 470 2.55 -24.18 21.18
C GLY A 470 3.95 -24.00 20.60
N VAL A 471 4.57 -25.08 20.14
CA VAL A 471 5.91 -25.06 19.54
C VAL A 471 5.82 -24.60 18.09
N ASP A 472 6.50 -23.52 17.78
CA ASP A 472 6.71 -23.09 16.39
C ASP A 472 7.63 -24.07 15.65
N ALA A 473 7.11 -24.74 14.66
CA ALA A 473 7.82 -25.81 13.93
C ALA A 473 9.09 -25.32 13.20
N THR A 474 9.20 -24.02 12.92
CA THR A 474 10.35 -23.43 12.22
C THR A 474 11.53 -23.13 13.16
N THR A 475 11.25 -22.65 14.36
CA THR A 475 12.29 -22.27 15.34
C THR A 475 12.48 -23.27 16.46
N GLY A 476 11.54 -24.18 16.67
CA GLY A 476 11.54 -25.12 17.79
C GLY A 476 11.19 -24.48 19.15
N LYS A 477 10.77 -23.20 19.17
CA LYS A 477 10.41 -22.46 20.39
C LYS A 477 8.92 -22.54 20.68
N ALA A 478 8.55 -22.70 21.94
CA ALA A 478 7.19 -22.59 22.41
C ALA A 478 7.00 -21.23 23.11
N PHE A 479 6.38 -20.27 22.39
CA PHE A 479 6.08 -18.95 22.98
C PHE A 479 4.86 -18.97 23.91
N LEU A 480 3.86 -19.77 23.60
CA LEU A 480 2.70 -20.03 24.47
C LEU A 480 2.47 -21.55 24.55
N PRO A 481 3.14 -22.26 25.50
CA PRO A 481 3.03 -23.72 25.60
C PRO A 481 1.66 -24.20 26.05
N HIS A 482 1.30 -25.40 25.62
CA HIS A 482 0.13 -26.17 26.06
C HIS A 482 0.41 -27.68 25.92
N ASP A 483 -0.52 -28.55 26.33
CA ASP A 483 -0.32 -30.02 26.42
C ASP A 483 -0.86 -30.82 25.22
N LYS A 484 -1.51 -30.16 24.25
CA LYS A 484 -2.14 -30.83 23.08
C LYS A 484 -1.20 -30.87 21.89
N SER A 485 -1.14 -32.02 21.21
CA SER A 485 -0.33 -32.23 20.01
C SER A 485 -0.92 -33.32 19.12
N LEU A 486 -0.91 -33.10 17.80
CA LEU A 486 -1.22 -34.16 16.84
C LEU A 486 -0.23 -35.33 16.96
N ALA A 487 1.05 -35.07 17.21
CA ALA A 487 2.07 -36.11 17.37
C ALA A 487 1.80 -37.04 18.57
N LYS A 488 1.16 -36.54 19.62
CA LYS A 488 0.74 -37.33 20.77
C LYS A 488 -0.65 -37.99 20.57
N GLY A 489 -1.37 -37.60 19.54
CA GLY A 489 -2.73 -38.09 19.29
C GLY A 489 -3.72 -37.74 20.40
N ASN A 490 -3.52 -36.63 21.11
CA ASN A 490 -4.26 -36.33 22.33
C ASN A 490 -5.31 -35.20 22.23
N PHE A 491 -5.65 -34.79 21.00
CA PHE A 491 -6.87 -34.03 20.74
C PHE A 491 -8.07 -35.00 20.76
N GLU A 492 -8.98 -34.84 21.72
CA GLU A 492 -10.14 -35.72 21.87
C GLU A 492 -11.29 -35.35 20.92
N SER A 493 -11.32 -34.11 20.44
CA SER A 493 -12.32 -33.62 19.50
C SER A 493 -11.79 -32.46 18.65
N PHE A 494 -12.48 -32.14 17.56
CA PHE A 494 -12.15 -30.99 16.72
C PHE A 494 -12.31 -29.65 17.47
N GLU A 495 -13.24 -29.56 18.41
CA GLU A 495 -13.43 -28.37 19.24
C GLU A 495 -12.17 -28.06 20.08
N GLN A 496 -11.41 -29.07 20.51
CA GLN A 496 -10.13 -28.85 21.18
C GLN A 496 -9.08 -28.26 20.23
N VAL A 497 -9.10 -28.63 18.94
CA VAL A 497 -8.23 -28.04 17.91
C VAL A 497 -8.57 -26.54 17.72
N THR A 498 -9.85 -26.23 17.56
CA THR A 498 -10.28 -24.83 17.39
C THR A 498 -10.06 -23.99 18.65
N ALA A 499 -10.19 -24.57 19.83
CA ALA A 499 -9.87 -23.91 21.12
C ALA A 499 -8.35 -23.62 21.22
N SER A 500 -7.51 -24.55 20.77
CA SER A 500 -6.06 -24.36 20.73
C SER A 500 -5.69 -23.25 19.74
N TRP A 501 -6.27 -23.24 18.54
CA TRP A 501 -6.16 -22.12 17.60
C TRP A 501 -6.53 -20.79 18.23
N ALA A 502 -7.71 -20.71 18.83
CA ALA A 502 -8.21 -19.48 19.45
C ALA A 502 -7.26 -18.95 20.53
N LYS A 503 -6.67 -19.85 21.35
CA LYS A 503 -5.70 -19.49 22.39
C LYS A 503 -4.43 -18.89 21.77
N GLN A 504 -3.88 -19.54 20.75
CA GLN A 504 -2.66 -19.11 20.10
C GLN A 504 -2.83 -17.78 19.34
N ILE A 505 -3.89 -17.65 18.54
CA ILE A 505 -4.11 -16.42 17.76
C ILE A 505 -4.35 -15.21 18.65
N ARG A 506 -5.08 -15.34 19.76
CA ARG A 506 -5.25 -14.26 20.75
C ARG A 506 -3.92 -13.81 21.34
N TYR A 507 -3.06 -14.76 21.69
CA TYR A 507 -1.73 -14.44 22.21
C TYR A 507 -0.89 -13.65 21.19
N TYR A 508 -0.76 -14.14 19.94
CA TYR A 508 0.05 -13.46 18.93
C TYR A 508 -0.57 -12.13 18.48
N THR A 509 -1.90 -12.00 18.49
CA THR A 509 -2.58 -10.72 18.23
C THR A 509 -2.18 -9.70 19.29
N ARG A 510 -2.25 -10.07 20.58
CA ARG A 510 -1.79 -9.20 21.68
C ARG A 510 -0.32 -8.81 21.51
N LYS A 511 0.55 -9.75 21.18
CA LYS A 511 1.98 -9.46 20.96
C LYS A 511 2.22 -8.51 19.81
N SER A 512 1.46 -8.62 18.72
CA SER A 512 1.53 -7.68 17.60
C SER A 512 1.08 -6.28 18.00
N ILE A 513 0.05 -6.13 18.83
CA ILE A 513 -0.40 -4.83 19.38
C ILE A 513 0.67 -4.24 20.32
N GLU A 514 1.28 -5.03 21.18
CA GLU A 514 2.37 -4.58 22.07
C GLU A 514 3.56 -4.04 21.25
N ILE A 515 3.95 -4.76 20.20
CA ILE A 515 5.01 -4.34 19.27
C ILE A 515 4.62 -3.04 18.54
N ASP A 516 3.39 -2.97 18.03
CA ASP A 516 2.86 -1.81 17.31
C ASP A 516 2.82 -0.57 18.21
N THR A 517 2.44 -0.73 19.46
CA THR A 517 2.42 0.34 20.49
C THR A 517 3.82 0.94 20.69
N VAL A 518 4.86 0.11 20.77
CA VAL A 518 6.25 0.58 20.87
C VAL A 518 6.65 1.34 19.61
N VAL A 519 6.37 0.79 18.43
CA VAL A 519 6.71 1.44 17.15
C VAL A 519 6.00 2.78 17.01
N ASP A 520 4.70 2.86 17.28
CA ASP A 520 3.92 4.10 17.25
C ASP A 520 4.48 5.17 18.20
N SER A 521 4.81 4.77 19.42
CA SER A 521 5.37 5.70 20.42
C SER A 521 6.71 6.29 19.97
N VAL A 522 7.55 5.50 19.31
CA VAL A 522 8.83 5.99 18.77
C VAL A 522 8.62 6.86 17.53
N LEU A 523 7.71 6.49 16.62
CA LEU A 523 7.40 7.29 15.44
C LEU A 523 6.83 8.65 15.80
N GLU A 524 5.96 8.74 16.80
CA GLU A 524 5.44 9.99 17.34
C GLU A 524 6.55 10.95 17.80
N GLN A 525 7.60 10.41 18.42
CA GLN A 525 8.68 11.19 19.00
C GLN A 525 9.81 11.53 18.02
N GLN A 526 10.09 10.65 17.06
CA GLN A 526 11.29 10.70 16.22
C GLN A 526 11.03 10.99 14.74
N ALA A 527 9.82 10.78 14.26
CA ALA A 527 9.52 10.77 12.83
C ALA A 527 8.21 11.50 12.48
N GLN A 528 8.01 12.69 13.07
CA GLN A 528 6.84 13.51 12.79
C GLN A 528 6.80 13.95 11.32
N ASP A 529 5.63 13.85 10.67
CA ASP A 529 5.41 14.26 9.30
C ASP A 529 4.76 15.66 9.32
N ILE A 530 5.57 16.69 9.16
CA ILE A 530 5.22 18.09 9.42
C ILE A 530 4.38 18.67 8.29
N PHE A 531 4.83 18.52 7.03
CA PHE A 531 4.09 18.97 5.86
C PHE A 531 2.78 18.21 5.70
N CYS A 532 2.83 16.89 5.79
CA CYS A 532 1.64 16.05 5.77
C CYS A 532 0.60 16.52 6.80
N SER A 533 1.02 16.75 8.04
CA SER A 533 0.13 17.20 9.12
C SER A 533 -0.54 18.55 8.85
N SER A 534 0.08 19.43 8.07
CA SER A 534 -0.53 20.72 7.72
C SER A 534 -1.73 20.60 6.78
N LEU A 535 -1.89 19.44 6.13
CA LEU A 535 -2.95 19.12 5.17
C LEU A 535 -3.86 17.97 5.64
N VAL A 536 -3.88 17.69 6.94
CA VAL A 536 -4.81 16.72 7.55
C VAL A 536 -5.56 17.38 8.69
N ASP A 537 -6.89 17.40 8.58
CA ASP A 537 -7.76 17.92 9.63
C ASP A 537 -7.87 16.90 10.78
N ASP A 538 -7.80 17.33 12.05
CA ASP A 538 -7.73 18.72 12.61
C ASP A 538 -6.32 19.09 13.11
N CYS A 539 -5.25 18.60 12.49
CA CYS A 539 -3.88 18.77 13.01
C CYS A 539 -3.52 20.21 13.34
N LEU A 540 -3.81 21.15 12.44
CA LEU A 540 -3.54 22.58 12.70
C LEU A 540 -4.40 23.13 13.85
N ALA A 541 -5.69 22.83 13.88
CA ALA A 541 -6.60 23.29 14.94
C ALA A 541 -6.19 22.76 16.32
N ARG A 542 -5.71 21.52 16.38
CA ARG A 542 -5.26 20.88 17.64
C ARG A 542 -3.81 21.19 17.99
N GLY A 543 -3.01 21.66 17.04
CA GLY A 543 -1.58 21.88 17.21
C GLY A 543 -0.79 20.58 17.43
N LYS A 544 -1.18 19.50 16.72
CA LYS A 544 -0.61 18.15 16.82
C LYS A 544 -0.36 17.57 15.45
N THR A 545 0.71 16.79 15.33
CA THR A 545 0.96 16.02 14.10
C THR A 545 -0.03 14.86 13.96
N VAL A 546 -0.13 14.30 12.74
CA VAL A 546 -0.94 13.10 12.49
C VAL A 546 -0.55 11.93 13.39
N LYS A 547 0.72 11.84 13.80
CA LYS A 547 1.24 10.77 14.68
C LYS A 547 0.96 11.00 16.16
N GLU A 548 0.63 12.23 16.55
CA GLU A 548 0.25 12.61 17.91
C GLU A 548 -1.26 12.62 18.16
N GLY A 549 -2.06 12.17 17.17
CA GLY A 549 -3.52 12.22 17.27
C GLY A 549 -4.15 13.53 16.85
N GLY A 550 -3.50 14.26 15.93
CA GLY A 550 -4.03 15.50 15.35
C GLY A 550 -5.17 15.28 14.35
N ALA A 551 -5.21 14.12 13.68
CA ALA A 551 -6.24 13.80 12.71
C ALA A 551 -7.64 13.70 13.33
N LYS A 552 -8.69 13.87 12.50
CA LYS A 552 -10.09 13.75 12.93
C LYS A 552 -10.47 12.29 13.18
N TYR A 553 -10.09 11.37 12.29
CA TYR A 553 -10.37 9.93 12.38
C TYR A 553 -9.08 9.14 12.51
N ASP A 554 -9.11 8.03 13.26
CA ASP A 554 -7.96 7.16 13.39
C ASP A 554 -8.37 5.70 13.70
N TRP A 555 -8.16 4.82 12.76
CA TRP A 555 -8.17 3.37 12.93
C TRP A 555 -7.04 2.77 12.13
N VAL A 556 -6.49 1.66 12.63
CA VAL A 556 -5.39 0.94 11.99
C VAL A 556 -5.81 -0.49 11.72
N SER A 557 -5.58 -1.00 10.52
CA SER A 557 -5.87 -2.41 10.25
C SER A 557 -4.70 -3.32 10.63
N GLY A 558 -5.05 -4.45 11.30
CA GLY A 558 -4.17 -5.58 11.47
C GLY A 558 -4.04 -6.35 10.16
N LEU A 559 -2.82 -6.81 9.87
CA LEU A 559 -2.50 -7.55 8.66
C LEU A 559 -2.14 -9.00 8.97
N GLN A 560 -2.52 -9.92 8.08
CA GLN A 560 -2.22 -11.35 8.23
C GLN A 560 -1.96 -12.01 6.88
N VAL A 561 -1.37 -13.20 6.91
CA VAL A 561 -1.10 -14.02 5.71
C VAL A 561 -1.54 -15.45 5.97
N GLY A 562 -2.16 -16.07 4.98
CA GLY A 562 -2.49 -17.51 4.99
C GLY A 562 -3.89 -17.85 5.49
N ILE A 563 -4.88 -16.93 5.32
CA ILE A 563 -6.26 -17.19 5.74
C ILE A 563 -6.89 -18.40 5.03
N ALA A 564 -6.70 -18.55 3.72
CA ALA A 564 -7.22 -19.71 2.97
C ALA A 564 -6.53 -21.01 3.39
N ASN A 565 -5.22 -20.98 3.67
CA ASN A 565 -4.51 -22.13 4.20
C ASN A 565 -5.03 -22.55 5.59
N LEU A 566 -5.37 -21.60 6.45
CA LEU A 566 -6.02 -21.85 7.75
C LEU A 566 -7.34 -22.59 7.56
N GLY A 567 -8.26 -22.04 6.76
CA GLY A 567 -9.57 -22.64 6.50
C GLY A 567 -9.47 -24.05 5.91
N ASN A 568 -8.64 -24.22 4.87
CA ASN A 568 -8.42 -25.51 4.21
C ASN A 568 -7.79 -26.54 5.16
N SER A 569 -6.87 -26.13 6.03
CA SER A 569 -6.24 -26.99 7.02
C SER A 569 -7.21 -27.45 8.10
N LEU A 570 -8.03 -26.55 8.63
CA LEU A 570 -9.08 -26.88 9.62
C LEU A 570 -10.11 -27.82 9.02
N ALA A 571 -10.55 -27.58 7.77
CA ALA A 571 -11.46 -28.46 7.06
C ALA A 571 -10.88 -29.88 6.84
N ALA A 572 -9.61 -29.96 6.46
CA ALA A 572 -8.94 -31.24 6.28
C ALA A 572 -8.83 -32.03 7.60
N ILE A 573 -8.46 -31.38 8.69
CA ILE A 573 -8.39 -32.00 10.02
C ILE A 573 -9.78 -32.46 10.48
N LYS A 574 -10.78 -31.58 10.41
CA LYS A 574 -12.14 -31.91 10.82
C LYS A 574 -12.69 -33.10 10.06
N HIS A 575 -12.62 -33.03 8.72
CA HIS A 575 -13.24 -34.03 7.85
C HIS A 575 -12.48 -35.37 7.87
N LEU A 576 -11.16 -35.36 7.62
CA LEU A 576 -10.40 -36.59 7.40
C LEU A 576 -9.88 -37.22 8.69
N VAL A 577 -9.66 -36.43 9.76
CA VAL A 577 -9.13 -36.97 11.02
C VAL A 577 -10.25 -37.28 12.02
N PHE A 578 -11.21 -36.35 12.22
CA PHE A 578 -12.21 -36.51 13.28
C PHE A 578 -13.53 -37.10 12.80
N GLU A 579 -14.05 -36.74 11.62
CA GLU A 579 -15.34 -37.21 11.15
C GLU A 579 -15.24 -38.56 10.43
N GLU A 580 -14.36 -38.70 9.44
CA GLU A 580 -14.22 -39.93 8.65
C GLU A 580 -13.14 -40.87 9.18
N ALA A 581 -12.27 -40.43 10.07
CA ALA A 581 -11.16 -41.17 10.65
C ALA A 581 -10.27 -41.89 9.60
N GLN A 582 -10.11 -41.29 8.42
CA GLN A 582 -9.26 -41.83 7.33
C GLN A 582 -7.77 -41.61 7.57
N ILE A 583 -7.41 -40.62 8.42
CA ILE A 583 -6.05 -40.26 8.76
C ILE A 583 -5.99 -40.07 10.29
N SER A 584 -5.08 -40.78 10.96
CA SER A 584 -4.88 -40.53 12.40
C SER A 584 -4.11 -39.24 12.65
N GLN A 585 -4.23 -38.68 13.84
CA GLN A 585 -3.49 -37.47 14.25
C GLN A 585 -1.97 -37.69 14.12
N THR A 586 -1.47 -38.88 14.53
CA THR A 586 -0.04 -39.21 14.51
C THR A 586 0.50 -39.40 13.08
N GLU A 587 -0.30 -39.98 12.18
CA GLU A 587 0.06 -40.05 10.76
C GLU A 587 0.16 -38.68 10.12
N LEU A 588 -0.82 -37.81 10.40
CA LEU A 588 -0.78 -36.43 9.91
C LEU A 588 0.44 -35.68 10.44
N ALA A 589 0.71 -35.77 11.75
CA ALA A 589 1.87 -35.12 12.36
C ALA A 589 3.18 -35.58 11.73
N LYS A 590 3.35 -36.87 11.52
CA LYS A 590 4.54 -37.45 10.87
C LYS A 590 4.69 -36.94 9.43
N ALA A 591 3.60 -36.98 8.65
CA ALA A 591 3.64 -36.49 7.27
C ALA A 591 3.99 -35.00 7.16
N LEU A 592 3.52 -34.16 8.09
CA LEU A 592 3.88 -32.74 8.17
C LEU A 592 5.35 -32.53 8.53
N GLU A 593 5.86 -33.27 9.49
CA GLU A 593 7.27 -33.21 9.93
C GLU A 593 8.23 -33.64 8.80
N GLU A 594 7.86 -34.66 8.04
CA GLU A 594 8.63 -35.20 6.91
C GLU A 594 8.35 -34.46 5.58
N ASP A 595 7.64 -33.31 5.59
CA ASP A 595 7.26 -32.51 4.40
C ASP A 595 6.59 -33.35 3.29
N PHE A 596 5.80 -34.35 3.70
CA PHE A 596 5.14 -35.31 2.82
C PHE A 596 6.12 -36.11 1.96
N ASP A 597 7.36 -36.28 2.39
CA ASP A 597 8.34 -37.12 1.67
C ASP A 597 8.01 -38.64 1.78
N GLY A 598 8.29 -39.37 0.72
CA GLY A 598 7.98 -40.79 0.63
C GLY A 598 6.55 -41.08 0.10
N ILE A 599 6.38 -42.33 -0.40
CA ILE A 599 5.15 -42.76 -1.11
C ILE A 599 3.90 -42.66 -0.21
N GLU A 600 4.01 -43.13 1.03
CA GLU A 600 2.88 -43.13 1.98
C GLU A 600 2.44 -41.73 2.35
N ASN A 601 3.40 -40.84 2.64
CA ASN A 601 3.14 -39.45 2.97
C ASN A 601 2.60 -38.68 1.77
N GLU A 602 3.08 -38.92 0.55
CA GLU A 602 2.51 -38.32 -0.65
C GLU A 602 1.09 -38.80 -0.92
N GLN A 603 0.78 -40.08 -0.67
CA GLN A 603 -0.60 -40.59 -0.76
C GLN A 603 -1.51 -39.89 0.27
N LEU A 604 -1.03 -39.71 1.48
CA LEU A 604 -1.75 -38.94 2.52
C LEU A 604 -1.95 -37.48 2.05
N ARG A 605 -0.91 -36.84 1.52
CA ARG A 605 -1.00 -35.50 0.95
C ARG A 605 -2.06 -35.41 -0.15
N GLN A 606 -2.13 -36.37 -1.06
CA GLN A 606 -3.15 -36.40 -2.11
C GLN A 606 -4.57 -36.55 -1.54
N ARG A 607 -4.75 -37.24 -0.40
CA ARG A 607 -6.04 -37.28 0.30
C ARG A 607 -6.39 -35.90 0.85
N LEU A 608 -5.45 -35.20 1.50
CA LEU A 608 -5.65 -33.84 2.01
C LEU A 608 -6.05 -32.87 0.89
N ILE A 609 -5.45 -32.98 -0.30
CA ILE A 609 -5.72 -32.09 -1.44
C ILE A 609 -7.07 -32.39 -2.10
N ASN A 610 -7.41 -33.67 -2.28
CA ASN A 610 -8.50 -34.04 -3.16
C ASN A 610 -9.79 -34.45 -2.45
N PHE A 611 -9.73 -34.87 -1.18
CA PHE A 611 -10.91 -35.35 -0.43
C PHE A 611 -11.38 -34.36 0.65
N ALA A 612 -10.52 -33.46 1.12
CA ALA A 612 -10.95 -32.41 2.04
C ALA A 612 -11.57 -31.24 1.26
N PRO A 613 -12.67 -30.64 1.76
CA PRO A 613 -13.25 -29.41 1.19
C PRO A 613 -12.22 -28.27 1.10
N LYS A 614 -12.34 -27.43 0.05
CA LYS A 614 -11.42 -26.32 -0.20
C LYS A 614 -12.18 -25.01 -0.39
N TYR A 615 -11.74 -23.98 0.32
CA TYR A 615 -12.20 -22.62 0.18
C TYR A 615 -12.04 -22.11 -1.26
N GLY A 616 -13.04 -21.38 -1.75
CA GLY A 616 -13.10 -20.87 -3.11
C GLY A 616 -13.95 -21.71 -4.06
N ASN A 617 -14.69 -22.73 -3.55
CA ASN A 617 -15.53 -23.63 -4.34
C ASN A 617 -17.01 -23.59 -3.91
N ASP A 618 -17.45 -22.52 -3.23
CA ASP A 618 -18.84 -22.38 -2.72
C ASP A 618 -19.26 -23.52 -1.79
N ASP A 619 -18.35 -23.97 -0.95
CA ASP A 619 -18.60 -25.06 0.01
C ASP A 619 -18.71 -24.47 1.43
N ASP A 620 -19.94 -24.43 1.96
CA ASP A 620 -20.25 -23.88 3.29
C ASP A 620 -19.46 -24.55 4.42
N TYR A 621 -19.07 -25.81 4.25
CA TYR A 621 -18.30 -26.54 5.25
C TYR A 621 -16.96 -25.87 5.56
N VAL A 622 -16.18 -25.57 4.54
CA VAL A 622 -14.87 -24.94 4.71
C VAL A 622 -14.98 -23.42 4.84
N ASP A 623 -15.92 -22.80 4.11
CA ASP A 623 -16.10 -21.36 4.13
C ASP A 623 -16.50 -20.86 5.53
N GLN A 624 -17.39 -21.57 6.23
CA GLN A 624 -17.77 -21.24 7.59
C GLN A 624 -16.66 -21.49 8.60
N LEU A 625 -15.90 -22.58 8.47
CA LEU A 625 -14.73 -22.86 9.33
C LEU A 625 -13.68 -21.75 9.23
N LEU A 626 -13.43 -21.24 8.01
CA LEU A 626 -12.54 -20.12 7.78
C LEU A 626 -13.07 -18.85 8.45
N ALA A 627 -14.35 -18.52 8.22
CA ALA A 627 -14.99 -17.35 8.79
C ALA A 627 -14.96 -17.39 10.33
N ASP A 628 -15.29 -18.52 10.95
CA ASP A 628 -15.27 -18.69 12.40
C ASP A 628 -13.86 -18.59 12.99
N ALA A 629 -12.86 -19.19 12.33
CA ALA A 629 -11.47 -19.09 12.77
C ALA A 629 -10.91 -17.67 12.67
N TYR A 630 -11.31 -16.92 11.63
CA TYR A 630 -10.92 -15.53 11.44
C TYR A 630 -11.66 -14.58 12.38
N GLN A 631 -12.91 -14.90 12.75
CA GLN A 631 -13.70 -14.13 13.71
C GLN A 631 -12.98 -14.00 15.07
N VAL A 632 -12.25 -15.03 15.52
CA VAL A 632 -11.47 -14.97 16.77
C VAL A 632 -10.42 -13.85 16.72
N TYR A 633 -9.78 -13.65 15.55
CA TYR A 633 -8.81 -12.57 15.34
C TYR A 633 -9.50 -11.20 15.31
N ILE A 634 -10.65 -11.08 14.64
CA ILE A 634 -11.46 -9.85 14.62
C ILE A 634 -11.84 -9.44 16.04
N ASP A 635 -12.39 -10.38 16.81
CA ASP A 635 -12.87 -10.14 18.18
C ASP A 635 -11.74 -9.76 19.14
N GLU A 636 -10.55 -10.34 18.95
CA GLU A 636 -9.38 -9.98 19.77
C GLU A 636 -8.88 -8.57 19.43
N LEU A 637 -8.74 -8.21 18.15
CA LEU A 637 -8.33 -6.87 17.72
C LEU A 637 -9.26 -5.77 18.26
N ALA A 638 -10.56 -6.01 18.24
CA ALA A 638 -11.57 -5.05 18.69
C ALA A 638 -11.46 -4.68 20.19
N GLN A 639 -10.70 -5.45 20.98
CA GLN A 639 -10.50 -5.17 22.41
C GLN A 639 -9.41 -4.12 22.66
N PHE A 640 -8.62 -3.75 21.66
CA PHE A 640 -7.46 -2.89 21.82
C PHE A 640 -7.70 -1.50 21.20
N VAL A 641 -6.97 -0.54 21.76
CA VAL A 641 -6.91 0.83 21.27
C VAL A 641 -5.48 1.18 20.89
N ASN A 642 -5.29 2.04 19.87
CA ASN A 642 -3.96 2.50 19.47
C ASN A 642 -3.47 3.64 20.37
N THR A 643 -2.21 4.06 20.20
CA THR A 643 -1.57 5.10 21.04
C THR A 643 -2.25 6.46 20.98
N ARG A 644 -3.06 6.72 19.96
CA ARG A 644 -3.74 8.01 19.75
C ARG A 644 -5.13 8.08 20.35
N HIS A 645 -5.66 6.96 20.84
CA HIS A 645 -6.99 6.91 21.48
C HIS A 645 -7.08 7.90 22.65
N GLY A 646 -8.17 8.68 22.68
CA GLY A 646 -8.40 9.71 23.72
C GLY A 646 -7.55 10.98 23.59
N ARG A 647 -6.71 11.10 22.59
CA ARG A 647 -5.91 12.32 22.33
C ARG A 647 -6.58 13.28 21.36
N GLY A 648 -7.77 12.97 20.87
CA GLY A 648 -8.55 13.82 20.01
C GLY A 648 -9.20 13.14 18.81
N PRO A 649 -8.60 12.13 18.11
CA PRO A 649 -9.24 11.52 16.98
C PRO A 649 -10.47 10.70 17.38
N ILE A 650 -11.47 10.66 16.50
CA ILE A 650 -12.59 9.74 16.57
C ILE A 650 -12.06 8.35 16.22
N GLY A 651 -12.34 7.35 17.04
CA GLY A 651 -11.82 6.00 16.90
C GLY A 651 -10.59 5.77 17.77
N GLY A 652 -9.43 5.64 17.21
CA GLY A 652 -8.21 5.28 17.93
C GLY A 652 -8.17 3.79 18.28
N GLY A 653 -8.68 2.92 17.41
CA GLY A 653 -8.76 1.47 17.59
C GLY A 653 -8.14 0.68 16.46
N TYR A 654 -8.36 -0.63 16.50
CA TYR A 654 -7.91 -1.56 15.49
C TYR A 654 -9.08 -2.30 14.84
N TYR A 655 -8.95 -2.67 13.58
CA TYR A 655 -9.82 -3.60 12.88
C TYR A 655 -9.02 -4.57 12.00
N ALA A 656 -9.63 -5.66 11.57
CA ALA A 656 -8.98 -6.64 10.70
C ALA A 656 -8.91 -6.16 9.25
N GLY A 657 -7.88 -6.63 8.53
CA GLY A 657 -7.72 -6.49 7.08
C GLY A 657 -7.06 -7.73 6.50
N THR A 658 -7.18 -7.95 5.19
CA THR A 658 -6.59 -9.11 4.53
C THR A 658 -5.52 -8.76 3.50
N SER A 659 -5.08 -7.50 3.43
CA SER A 659 -4.03 -7.08 2.50
C SER A 659 -2.71 -7.76 2.85
N SER A 660 -2.22 -8.63 1.98
CA SER A 660 -0.97 -9.38 2.21
C SER A 660 0.23 -8.79 1.47
N ILE A 661 0.00 -7.87 0.50
CA ILE A 661 1.02 -7.51 -0.48
C ILE A 661 1.61 -8.79 -1.12
N SER A 662 2.92 -8.88 -1.34
CA SER A 662 3.57 -10.16 -1.74
C SER A 662 4.17 -10.91 -0.54
N ALA A 663 3.78 -10.58 0.69
CA ALA A 663 4.31 -11.21 1.90
C ALA A 663 3.97 -12.72 2.02
N ASN A 664 2.94 -13.18 1.31
CA ASN A 664 2.61 -14.62 1.19
C ASN A 664 3.81 -15.46 0.73
N VAL A 665 4.69 -14.93 -0.11
CA VAL A 665 5.89 -15.62 -0.60
C VAL A 665 6.93 -15.79 0.54
N PRO A 666 7.49 -14.74 1.16
CA PRO A 666 8.48 -14.91 2.23
C PRO A 666 7.91 -15.51 3.52
N PHE A 667 6.62 -15.32 3.81
CA PHE A 667 5.98 -16.01 4.94
C PHE A 667 5.81 -17.51 4.65
N GLY A 668 5.47 -17.89 3.42
CA GLY A 668 5.45 -19.29 2.99
C GLY A 668 6.84 -19.93 3.07
N ALA A 669 7.89 -19.22 2.63
CA ALA A 669 9.28 -19.66 2.70
C ALA A 669 9.76 -19.95 4.15
N SER A 670 9.14 -19.31 5.15
CA SER A 670 9.41 -19.55 6.57
C SER A 670 8.39 -20.47 7.26
N THR A 671 7.52 -21.14 6.52
CA THR A 671 6.45 -21.99 7.04
C THR A 671 6.66 -23.45 6.63
N MET A 672 6.61 -24.36 7.60
CA MET A 672 6.69 -25.81 7.36
C MET A 672 5.40 -26.32 6.68
N ALA A 673 5.35 -27.62 6.32
CA ALA A 673 4.18 -28.22 5.68
C ALA A 673 2.88 -27.98 6.48
N THR A 674 1.75 -27.83 5.80
CA THR A 674 0.46 -27.52 6.42
C THR A 674 -0.60 -28.57 6.11
N PRO A 675 -1.62 -28.78 7.00
CA PRO A 675 -2.61 -29.83 6.86
C PRO A 675 -3.51 -29.74 5.62
N ASP A 676 -3.52 -28.62 4.91
CA ASP A 676 -4.21 -28.47 3.62
C ASP A 676 -3.48 -29.16 2.44
N GLY A 677 -2.32 -29.78 2.70
CA GLY A 677 -1.48 -30.45 1.72
C GLY A 677 -0.40 -29.57 1.07
N ARG A 678 -0.20 -28.32 1.57
CA ARG A 678 0.89 -27.43 1.12
C ARG A 678 2.24 -27.94 1.65
N LYS A 679 3.24 -28.05 0.78
CA LYS A 679 4.61 -28.38 1.16
C LYS A 679 5.32 -27.24 1.88
N ALA A 680 6.28 -27.57 2.72
CA ALA A 680 7.13 -26.60 3.40
C ALA A 680 7.80 -25.63 2.41
N LYS A 681 7.98 -24.38 2.86
CA LYS A 681 8.70 -23.34 2.12
C LYS A 681 8.05 -22.87 0.80
N THR A 682 6.88 -23.39 0.43
CA THR A 682 6.11 -22.88 -0.71
C THR A 682 5.25 -21.66 -0.30
N PRO A 683 4.85 -20.76 -1.22
CA PRO A 683 4.01 -19.62 -0.89
C PRO A 683 2.71 -19.99 -0.17
N LEU A 684 2.25 -19.13 0.72
CA LEU A 684 0.90 -19.17 1.29
C LEU A 684 -0.10 -18.49 0.33
N ALA A 685 -1.39 -18.64 0.59
CA ALA A 685 -2.41 -17.89 -0.12
C ALA A 685 -2.31 -16.39 0.22
N GLU A 686 -2.55 -15.53 -0.76
CA GLU A 686 -2.52 -14.09 -0.62
C GLU A 686 -3.92 -13.51 -0.32
N GLY A 687 -3.97 -12.46 0.51
CA GLY A 687 -5.22 -11.78 0.85
C GLY A 687 -6.30 -12.72 1.35
N ALA A 688 -7.50 -12.58 0.80
CA ALA A 688 -8.63 -13.49 0.99
C ALA A 688 -8.87 -14.38 -0.24
N SER A 689 -7.92 -14.42 -1.18
CA SER A 689 -8.00 -15.29 -2.36
C SER A 689 -7.84 -16.75 -1.97
N PRO A 690 -8.45 -17.70 -2.71
CA PRO A 690 -8.20 -19.13 -2.52
C PRO A 690 -6.72 -19.50 -2.68
N ALA A 691 -6.31 -20.59 -2.07
CA ALA A 691 -4.97 -21.12 -2.30
C ALA A 691 -4.81 -21.55 -3.77
N SER A 692 -3.65 -21.30 -4.37
CA SER A 692 -3.39 -21.57 -5.79
C SER A 692 -3.73 -23.02 -6.16
N GLY A 693 -4.59 -23.22 -7.16
CA GLY A 693 -5.05 -24.51 -7.66
C GLY A 693 -6.14 -25.21 -6.80
N SER A 694 -6.64 -24.57 -5.74
CA SER A 694 -7.73 -25.12 -4.92
C SER A 694 -9.13 -24.73 -5.42
N ASP A 695 -9.26 -23.62 -6.11
CA ASP A 695 -10.50 -23.02 -6.64
C ASP A 695 -10.84 -23.60 -8.03
N ARG A 696 -11.54 -24.72 -8.05
CA ARG A 696 -11.77 -25.53 -9.26
C ARG A 696 -13.13 -25.28 -9.92
N LEU A 697 -14.07 -24.63 -9.23
CA LEU A 697 -15.45 -24.46 -9.70
C LEU A 697 -15.72 -23.10 -10.38
N GLY A 698 -14.65 -22.35 -10.69
CA GLY A 698 -14.72 -21.11 -11.45
C GLY A 698 -14.97 -19.86 -10.59
N PRO A 699 -14.96 -18.66 -11.21
CA PRO A 699 -14.95 -17.39 -10.49
C PRO A 699 -16.23 -17.11 -9.70
N THR A 700 -17.39 -17.59 -10.13
CA THR A 700 -18.66 -17.45 -9.39
C THR A 700 -18.60 -18.16 -8.03
N ALA A 701 -18.05 -19.37 -7.99
CA ALA A 701 -17.87 -20.11 -6.74
C ALA A 701 -16.89 -19.40 -5.79
N VAL A 702 -15.82 -18.82 -6.34
CA VAL A 702 -14.88 -18.00 -5.56
C VAL A 702 -15.62 -16.81 -4.92
N TYR A 703 -16.46 -16.09 -5.67
CA TYR A 703 -17.20 -14.94 -5.14
C TYR A 703 -18.19 -15.35 -4.04
N ASN A 704 -18.85 -16.48 -4.19
CA ASN A 704 -19.75 -17.03 -3.17
C ASN A 704 -18.97 -17.34 -1.88
N SER A 705 -17.81 -18.02 -1.98
CA SER A 705 -16.97 -18.31 -0.82
C SER A 705 -16.44 -17.04 -0.13
N VAL A 706 -15.90 -16.08 -0.91
CA VAL A 706 -15.37 -14.81 -0.36
C VAL A 706 -16.47 -13.98 0.29
N GLY A 707 -17.70 -13.99 -0.26
CA GLY A 707 -18.85 -13.30 0.32
C GLY A 707 -19.23 -13.79 1.73
N LYS A 708 -18.88 -15.02 2.09
CA LYS A 708 -19.17 -15.61 3.41
C LYS A 708 -18.19 -15.16 4.52
N ILE A 709 -17.06 -14.53 4.18
CA ILE A 709 -16.10 -14.03 5.18
C ILE A 709 -16.64 -12.84 5.99
N GLN A 710 -17.79 -12.29 5.67
CA GLN A 710 -18.39 -11.13 6.34
C GLN A 710 -17.52 -9.87 6.26
N ALA A 711 -17.31 -9.35 5.06
CA ALA A 711 -16.48 -8.17 4.78
C ALA A 711 -16.86 -6.93 5.62
N ASN A 712 -18.10 -6.81 6.08
CA ASN A 712 -18.58 -5.76 6.98
C ASN A 712 -17.92 -5.77 8.38
N LYS A 713 -17.17 -6.80 8.73
CA LYS A 713 -16.37 -6.90 9.96
C LYS A 713 -14.87 -6.71 9.72
N ILE A 714 -14.46 -6.62 8.44
CA ILE A 714 -13.06 -6.58 8.03
C ILE A 714 -12.80 -5.24 7.33
N LEU A 715 -12.84 -4.16 8.13
CA LEU A 715 -12.85 -2.79 7.62
C LEU A 715 -11.50 -2.31 7.06
N GLY A 716 -10.43 -3.05 7.32
CA GLY A 716 -9.14 -2.88 6.64
C GLY A 716 -9.12 -3.37 5.19
N GLY A 717 -10.25 -3.91 4.72
CA GLY A 717 -10.44 -4.39 3.36
C GLY A 717 -10.25 -5.90 3.19
N VAL A 718 -11.02 -6.47 2.27
CA VAL A 718 -10.96 -7.88 1.86
C VAL A 718 -10.42 -7.95 0.44
N LEU A 719 -9.13 -8.31 0.31
CA LEU A 719 -8.45 -8.38 -0.97
C LEU A 719 -8.81 -9.66 -1.70
N LEU A 720 -9.36 -9.53 -2.91
CA LEU A 720 -9.59 -10.64 -3.83
C LEU A 720 -8.89 -10.41 -5.17
N ASN A 721 -8.00 -11.32 -5.53
CA ASN A 721 -7.42 -11.44 -6.86
C ASN A 721 -8.19 -12.44 -7.71
N GLN A 722 -8.43 -12.09 -8.97
CA GLN A 722 -8.93 -12.99 -10.01
C GLN A 722 -7.97 -12.96 -11.20
N LYS A 723 -7.50 -14.13 -11.62
CA LYS A 723 -6.76 -14.29 -12.86
C LYS A 723 -7.70 -14.87 -13.90
N LEU A 724 -7.91 -14.15 -14.99
CA LEU A 724 -8.74 -14.59 -16.11
C LEU A 724 -7.89 -14.76 -17.36
N SER A 725 -8.24 -15.73 -18.19
CA SER A 725 -7.61 -15.86 -19.50
C SER A 725 -7.97 -14.64 -20.38
N PRO A 726 -7.12 -14.27 -21.35
CA PRO A 726 -7.48 -13.22 -22.31
C PRO A 726 -8.76 -13.56 -23.11
N ALA A 727 -9.08 -14.84 -23.29
CA ALA A 727 -10.29 -15.28 -23.95
C ALA A 727 -11.58 -14.92 -23.15
N ALA A 728 -11.48 -14.92 -21.83
CA ALA A 728 -12.61 -14.62 -20.95
C ALA A 728 -13.16 -13.18 -21.08
N VAL A 729 -12.46 -12.28 -21.77
CA VAL A 729 -12.86 -10.87 -22.02
C VAL A 729 -12.73 -10.49 -23.49
N ALA A 730 -12.72 -11.46 -24.40
CA ALA A 730 -12.42 -11.22 -25.81
C ALA A 730 -13.59 -10.54 -26.55
N SER A 731 -14.82 -11.04 -26.37
CA SER A 731 -16.01 -10.54 -27.05
C SER A 731 -16.81 -9.54 -26.18
N GLU A 732 -17.71 -8.78 -26.79
CA GLU A 732 -18.65 -7.93 -26.04
C GLU A 732 -19.54 -8.74 -25.08
N GLY A 733 -19.94 -9.96 -25.49
CA GLY A 733 -20.70 -10.86 -24.62
C GLY A 733 -19.92 -11.31 -23.38
N ASP A 734 -18.62 -11.58 -23.52
CA ASP A 734 -17.77 -11.97 -22.38
C ASP A 734 -17.53 -10.79 -21.43
N LYS A 735 -17.30 -9.60 -21.96
CA LYS A 735 -17.20 -8.37 -21.14
C LYS A 735 -18.51 -8.09 -20.39
N LEU A 736 -19.65 -8.34 -21.01
CA LEU A 736 -20.95 -8.20 -20.35
C LEU A 736 -21.11 -9.22 -19.22
N LYS A 737 -20.69 -10.49 -19.41
CA LYS A 737 -20.67 -11.49 -18.33
C LYS A 737 -19.80 -11.04 -17.16
N LEU A 738 -18.59 -10.50 -17.44
CA LEU A 738 -17.73 -9.96 -16.38
C LEU A 738 -18.40 -8.80 -15.63
N SER A 739 -19.08 -7.89 -16.34
CA SER A 739 -19.82 -6.79 -15.69
C SER A 739 -20.93 -7.30 -14.77
N MET A 740 -21.66 -8.33 -15.19
CA MET A 740 -22.70 -8.97 -14.38
C MET A 740 -22.10 -9.67 -13.15
N LEU A 741 -20.97 -10.32 -13.32
CA LEU A 741 -20.25 -11.00 -12.24
C LEU A 741 -19.76 -10.01 -11.17
N ILE A 742 -19.20 -8.85 -11.59
CA ILE A 742 -18.82 -7.75 -10.70
C ILE A 742 -20.04 -7.22 -9.93
N ARG A 743 -21.16 -6.97 -10.63
CA ARG A 743 -22.40 -6.49 -10.00
C ARG A 743 -22.94 -7.48 -8.98
N THR A 744 -22.96 -8.76 -9.32
CA THR A 744 -23.42 -9.83 -8.42
C THR A 744 -22.55 -9.91 -7.17
N PHE A 745 -21.24 -9.87 -7.33
CA PHE A 745 -20.30 -9.90 -6.21
C PHE A 745 -20.53 -8.74 -5.23
N PHE A 746 -20.67 -7.53 -5.73
CA PHE A 746 -20.83 -6.36 -4.88
C PHE A 746 -22.25 -6.18 -4.33
N ASN A 747 -23.27 -6.35 -5.17
CA ASN A 747 -24.66 -6.13 -4.73
C ASN A 747 -25.21 -7.27 -3.87
N HIS A 748 -24.89 -8.52 -4.23
CA HIS A 748 -25.47 -9.71 -3.62
C HIS A 748 -24.58 -10.28 -2.50
N HIS A 749 -23.31 -10.52 -2.80
CA HIS A 749 -22.36 -11.09 -1.83
C HIS A 749 -21.69 -10.06 -0.93
N LYS A 750 -21.96 -8.76 -1.15
CA LYS A 750 -21.38 -7.66 -0.35
C LYS A 750 -19.84 -7.75 -0.26
N GLY A 751 -19.20 -8.14 -1.38
CA GLY A 751 -17.74 -8.13 -1.47
C GLY A 751 -17.19 -6.74 -1.24
N TRP A 752 -15.97 -6.66 -0.69
CA TRP A 752 -15.29 -5.38 -0.42
C TRP A 752 -14.54 -4.87 -1.63
N HIS A 753 -13.74 -5.75 -2.24
CA HIS A 753 -12.80 -5.39 -3.30
C HIS A 753 -12.56 -6.57 -4.25
N VAL A 754 -12.34 -6.27 -5.52
CA VAL A 754 -11.86 -7.24 -6.52
C VAL A 754 -10.92 -6.57 -7.52
N GLN A 755 -9.91 -7.30 -7.94
CA GLN A 755 -8.96 -6.91 -8.98
C GLN A 755 -8.70 -8.08 -9.94
N TYR A 756 -8.30 -7.74 -11.17
CA TYR A 756 -8.18 -8.71 -12.25
C TYR A 756 -6.78 -8.74 -12.85
N ASN A 757 -6.29 -9.93 -13.12
CA ASN A 757 -5.08 -10.17 -13.91
C ASN A 757 -5.49 -10.85 -15.23
N ILE A 758 -5.42 -10.11 -16.34
CA ILE A 758 -5.75 -10.66 -17.66
C ILE A 758 -4.44 -10.96 -18.38
N VAL A 759 -3.90 -12.13 -18.13
CA VAL A 759 -2.64 -12.59 -18.71
C VAL A 759 -2.60 -14.11 -18.76
N SER A 760 -2.14 -14.68 -19.87
CA SER A 760 -2.02 -16.12 -19.97
C SER A 760 -0.75 -16.66 -19.30
N ARG A 761 -0.83 -17.90 -18.83
CA ARG A 761 0.33 -18.61 -18.26
C ARG A 761 1.49 -18.69 -19.23
N GLU A 762 1.21 -18.90 -20.53
CA GLU A 762 2.22 -18.98 -21.59
C GLU A 762 2.99 -17.67 -21.72
N THR A 763 2.30 -16.51 -21.67
CA THR A 763 2.94 -15.19 -21.70
C THR A 763 3.87 -15.00 -20.50
N LEU A 764 3.43 -15.37 -19.30
CA LEU A 764 4.26 -15.27 -18.09
C LEU A 764 5.50 -16.15 -18.14
N LEU A 765 5.36 -17.40 -18.62
CA LEU A 765 6.49 -18.30 -18.82
C LEU A 765 7.46 -17.79 -19.89
N ALA A 766 6.96 -17.24 -20.99
CA ALA A 766 7.78 -16.61 -22.02
C ALA A 766 8.53 -15.38 -21.48
N ALA A 767 7.87 -14.55 -20.69
CA ALA A 767 8.48 -13.38 -20.06
C ALA A 767 9.56 -13.75 -19.03
N LYS A 768 9.33 -14.82 -18.25
CA LYS A 768 10.35 -15.35 -17.31
C LYS A 768 11.58 -15.85 -18.05
N LYS A 769 11.40 -16.49 -19.21
CA LYS A 769 12.49 -17.05 -20.02
C LYS A 769 13.26 -15.98 -20.80
N ASN A 770 12.57 -14.93 -21.28
CA ASN A 770 13.14 -13.89 -22.15
C ASN A 770 12.82 -12.48 -21.61
N PRO A 771 13.29 -12.10 -20.42
CA PRO A 771 12.87 -10.87 -19.73
C PRO A 771 13.09 -9.60 -20.56
N GLU A 772 14.12 -9.57 -21.40
CA GLU A 772 14.46 -8.43 -22.27
C GLU A 772 13.35 -8.02 -23.24
N GLN A 773 12.54 -8.98 -23.68
CA GLN A 773 11.44 -8.78 -24.64
C GLN A 773 10.13 -8.36 -23.95
N TYR A 774 10.05 -8.45 -22.62
CA TYR A 774 8.83 -8.24 -21.83
C TYR A 774 9.05 -7.22 -20.69
N ARG A 775 9.98 -6.28 -20.84
CA ARG A 775 10.31 -5.30 -19.79
C ARG A 775 9.13 -4.43 -19.35
N ASP A 776 8.20 -4.18 -20.26
CA ASP A 776 7.00 -3.40 -20.02
C ASP A 776 5.76 -4.23 -19.67
N LEU A 777 5.90 -5.56 -19.54
CA LEU A 777 4.81 -6.43 -19.11
C LEU A 777 4.47 -6.13 -17.64
N VAL A 778 3.29 -5.58 -17.41
CA VAL A 778 2.76 -5.28 -16.09
C VAL A 778 1.81 -6.39 -15.66
N VAL A 779 1.89 -6.81 -14.40
CA VAL A 779 1.00 -7.80 -13.78
C VAL A 779 0.45 -7.29 -12.47
N ARG A 780 -0.74 -7.72 -12.09
CA ARG A 780 -1.32 -7.48 -10.78
C ARG A 780 -0.76 -8.45 -9.76
N VAL A 781 -0.18 -7.96 -8.69
CA VAL A 781 0.41 -8.78 -7.62
C VAL A 781 -0.61 -9.03 -6.51
N ALA A 782 -0.79 -8.09 -5.60
CA ALA A 782 -1.82 -8.11 -4.56
C ALA A 782 -2.03 -6.68 -4.04
N GLY A 783 -3.11 -6.03 -4.51
CA GLY A 783 -3.40 -4.63 -4.22
C GLY A 783 -2.57 -3.61 -5.04
N TYR A 784 -1.65 -4.06 -5.87
CA TYR A 784 -0.80 -3.22 -6.73
C TYR A 784 -0.35 -3.97 -7.98
N SER A 785 0.11 -3.21 -8.98
CA SER A 785 0.72 -3.75 -10.20
C SER A 785 2.23 -3.52 -10.21
N ALA A 786 2.97 -4.45 -10.80
CA ALA A 786 4.42 -4.38 -10.96
C ALA A 786 4.84 -4.83 -12.36
N PHE A 787 6.01 -4.40 -12.82
CA PHE A 787 6.63 -5.00 -13.99
C PHE A 787 7.03 -6.44 -13.65
N PHE A 788 6.53 -7.40 -14.42
CA PHE A 788 6.73 -8.83 -14.15
C PHE A 788 8.22 -9.20 -14.10
N THR A 789 9.01 -8.63 -15.00
CA THR A 789 10.46 -8.90 -15.09
C THR A 789 11.27 -8.27 -13.96
N ALA A 790 10.69 -7.32 -13.21
CA ALA A 790 11.29 -6.71 -12.02
C ALA A 790 10.96 -7.46 -10.72
N LEU A 791 10.11 -8.49 -10.77
CA LEU A 791 9.80 -9.34 -9.62
C LEU A 791 10.90 -10.36 -9.37
N SER A 792 11.07 -10.76 -8.10
CA SER A 792 11.94 -11.89 -7.77
C SER A 792 11.43 -13.20 -8.40
N PRO A 793 12.30 -14.18 -8.67
CA PRO A 793 11.88 -15.45 -9.26
C PRO A 793 10.75 -16.15 -8.51
N ASP A 794 10.77 -16.12 -7.16
CA ASP A 794 9.73 -16.74 -6.32
C ASP A 794 8.37 -16.01 -6.45
N ALA A 795 8.38 -14.67 -6.55
CA ALA A 795 7.16 -13.90 -6.78
C ALA A 795 6.60 -14.10 -8.20
N GLN A 796 7.46 -14.28 -9.21
CA GLN A 796 7.05 -14.65 -10.56
C GLN A 796 6.37 -16.02 -10.57
N ASP A 797 6.94 -17.01 -9.87
CA ASP A 797 6.40 -18.37 -9.77
C ASP A 797 5.05 -18.37 -9.05
N ASP A 798 4.87 -17.58 -7.99
CA ASP A 798 3.59 -17.42 -7.32
C ASP A 798 2.50 -16.93 -8.27
N ILE A 799 2.79 -15.89 -9.07
CA ILE A 799 1.82 -15.32 -10.02
C ILE A 799 1.51 -16.32 -11.16
N ILE A 800 2.51 -17.06 -11.65
CA ILE A 800 2.33 -18.10 -12.66
C ILE A 800 1.44 -19.24 -12.13
N ALA A 801 1.59 -19.59 -10.84
CA ALA A 801 0.88 -20.70 -10.21
C ALA A 801 -0.60 -20.40 -9.88
N ARG A 802 -1.02 -19.13 -9.87
CA ARG A 802 -2.41 -18.73 -9.58
C ARG A 802 -3.36 -19.34 -10.58
N THR A 803 -4.54 -19.78 -10.10
CA THR A 803 -5.58 -20.38 -10.94
C THR A 803 -6.04 -19.40 -12.01
N GLU A 804 -6.04 -19.84 -13.27
CA GLU A 804 -6.54 -19.09 -14.42
C GLU A 804 -7.97 -19.55 -14.74
N HIS A 805 -8.92 -18.62 -14.67
CA HIS A 805 -10.33 -18.91 -14.88
C HIS A 805 -10.80 -18.49 -16.27
N GLU A 806 -11.84 -19.19 -16.76
CA GLU A 806 -12.69 -18.82 -17.89
C GLU A 806 -14.05 -18.29 -17.36
N LEU A 807 -14.80 -17.50 -18.16
CA LEU A 807 -16.12 -16.98 -17.81
C LEU A 807 -17.26 -17.73 -18.46
#